data_8dd24f1372fa63dd9c9ee5b8bb00a4e3
#
_entry.id   8dd24f1372fa63dd9c9ee5b8bb00a4e3
#
_cell.length_a   1.000
_cell.length_b   1.000
_cell.length_c   1.000
_cell.angle_alpha   90.00
_cell.angle_beta   90.00
_cell.angle_gamma   90.00
#
_symmetry.space_group_name_H-M   'P 1'
#
loop_
_entity.id
_entity.type
_entity.pdbx_description
1 polymer ?
#
loop_
_entity_poly.entity_id
_entity_poly.type
_entity_poly.pdbx_seq_one_letter_code
_entity_poly.pdbx_strand_id
1 'polypeptide(L)'
;MTVESIQQKLLRVRPPRVRITYDVETGGSSEKVELAFIVGMFANLSGELDSSTLPALKDRRMRDIDSESFDLILADSTPMIKIGKIPDLIADSGKNLQGTLKFGCLADFEPLAIVNNVPSLKQRSSARADLRALQSMAECNDSLAAMLDDSIVDGAALGALKQTFPTNVPADWAAVDISADTPVSTPAGAQTPAVMVALLAAQMAGNADAARAAGDAAAAAQTAATNARTAATSAADALDTAQKAVPVATSALGTAKAAVGAAKTDAAIAKANEAVKTAQQAVDDANNGLILAQAQSKAAQELADTAAQAAAEAQEAFLAIDPLSKARRLVGRYANEIIVPMSAKVLTNVALGASGLIDERAGSIAVQIGLQLDAIMHAPNFQELEATWRGLFYVVSRSESGRLLKLRVLNASKDDLRNELEKAADFDQSCIFKMIYEAEFGTYGGSPYSLLLGGYEFDHSPNDMSLLRNITKVAASAHAPFIAAAAPGLFGLDSFDKLAKPRDLSQLFESPEMAEWVEFRNSEDSRYVALALPHVLLRLPYGKDSRPAEGVKYEETVTGENGQDHSAFLWGNAAYVMAERITHAFALYHWTAAIRGVEGGGLVDGLPVYTYRDAADLVNMICPTEVAITDRREKELNDLGFIALCNCKGTGQAAFFGGQTANLPRQYISDEANANAKLSGMLPYILAASRFAHYIKVIMRKKIGAFLTRSNIEAYLNTWIAQYVLLDDNAAQEVKASYPLRAAQISVTDVPGSPGSYKATVFIKPHFQLEELTTSIRLVADLPKG
;
A
#
# COMPACT_ATOMS: atom_id res chain seq x y z
N MET A 1 -38.50 13.71 -11.07
CA MET A 1 -38.19 14.63 -9.95
C MET A 1 -36.69 14.86 -9.97
N THR A 2 -36.25 16.10 -10.13
CA THR A 2 -34.82 16.42 -10.06
C THR A 2 -34.31 16.10 -8.67
N VAL A 3 -33.35 15.16 -8.57
CA VAL A 3 -32.66 14.85 -7.32
C VAL A 3 -31.96 16.11 -6.85
N GLU A 4 -32.30 16.59 -5.65
CA GLU A 4 -31.71 17.80 -5.07
C GLU A 4 -30.21 17.58 -4.81
N SER A 5 -29.36 18.53 -5.23
CA SER A 5 -27.92 18.46 -4.98
C SER A 5 -27.62 18.41 -3.48
N ILE A 6 -26.60 17.67 -3.09
CA ILE A 6 -26.15 17.55 -1.69
C ILE A 6 -25.79 18.91 -1.09
N GLN A 7 -25.24 19.83 -1.88
CA GLN A 7 -24.98 21.21 -1.45
C GLN A 7 -26.27 21.94 -1.03
N GLN A 8 -27.36 21.72 -1.77
CA GLN A 8 -28.68 22.28 -1.41
C GLN A 8 -29.25 21.60 -0.15
N LYS A 9 -29.08 20.27 -0.03
CA LYS A 9 -29.52 19.51 1.14
C LYS A 9 -28.77 19.94 2.41
N LEU A 10 -27.45 20.13 2.36
CA LEU A 10 -26.62 20.63 3.46
C LEU A 10 -27.03 22.05 3.92
N LEU A 11 -27.34 22.93 2.98
CA LEU A 11 -27.80 24.28 3.28
C LEU A 11 -29.14 24.30 4.04
N ARG A 12 -29.98 23.29 3.86
CA ARG A 12 -31.29 23.16 4.54
C ARG A 12 -31.17 22.46 5.88
N VAL A 13 -30.42 21.36 5.97
CA VAL A 13 -30.33 20.46 7.14
C VAL A 13 -29.38 21.00 8.19
N ARG A 14 -28.25 21.54 7.77
CA ARG A 14 -27.23 22.14 8.64
C ARG A 14 -26.71 23.44 8.03
N PRO A 15 -27.48 24.54 8.09
CA PRO A 15 -26.97 25.80 7.59
C PRO A 15 -25.68 26.14 8.33
N PRO A 16 -24.54 26.30 7.63
CA PRO A 16 -23.29 26.64 8.26
C PRO A 16 -23.46 28.00 8.93
N ARG A 17 -23.22 28.09 10.25
CA ARG A 17 -23.20 29.36 11.00
C ARG A 17 -22.16 30.34 10.47
N VAL A 18 -21.25 29.85 9.65
CA VAL A 18 -20.22 30.65 9.03
C VAL A 18 -20.72 31.23 7.72
N ARG A 19 -21.46 32.25 7.87
CA ARG A 19 -21.56 33.32 6.89
C ARG A 19 -20.78 34.48 7.49
N ILE A 20 -19.43 34.49 7.32
CA ILE A 20 -18.61 35.69 7.24
C ILE A 20 -18.29 36.46 8.52
N THR A 21 -17.05 36.81 8.80
CA THR A 21 -16.35 38.10 8.72
C THR A 21 -15.17 38.23 9.61
N TYR A 22 -14.13 38.92 9.25
CA TYR A 22 -13.41 39.97 9.99
C TYR A 22 -12.46 40.75 9.11
N ASP A 23 -12.45 42.07 9.24
CA ASP A 23 -11.45 42.96 8.68
C ASP A 23 -10.48 43.43 9.76
N VAL A 24 -9.19 43.38 9.47
CA VAL A 24 -8.22 44.32 10.02
C VAL A 24 -7.69 45.14 8.84
N GLU A 25 -8.05 46.40 8.80
CA GLU A 25 -7.42 47.32 7.88
C GLU A 25 -5.94 47.47 8.25
N THR A 26 -5.09 46.76 7.54
CA THR A 26 -3.71 47.15 7.34
C THR A 26 -3.63 47.82 5.96
N GLY A 27 -3.34 49.09 5.97
CA GLY A 27 -3.44 49.96 4.81
C GLY A 27 -2.86 49.39 3.51
N GLY A 28 -3.72 49.23 2.52
CA GLY A 28 -3.38 49.27 1.11
C GLY A 28 -2.65 48.09 0.46
N SER A 29 -2.33 47.00 1.13
CA SER A 29 -1.79 45.82 0.50
C SER A 29 -2.77 44.65 0.61
N SER A 30 -3.26 44.14 -0.53
CA SER A 30 -4.03 42.91 -0.59
C SER A 30 -3.07 41.74 -0.25
N GLU A 31 -3.16 41.22 0.96
CA GLU A 31 -2.40 40.04 1.36
C GLU A 31 -2.88 38.85 0.56
N LYS A 32 -2.00 38.25 -0.26
CA LYS A 32 -2.28 36.99 -0.93
C LYS A 32 -2.44 35.91 0.14
N VAL A 33 -3.67 35.49 0.40
CA VAL A 33 -3.95 34.35 1.27
C VAL A 33 -3.65 33.08 0.48
N GLU A 34 -2.49 32.49 0.71
CA GLU A 34 -2.13 31.20 0.13
C GLU A 34 -2.69 30.08 0.99
N LEU A 35 -3.58 29.25 0.40
CA LEU A 35 -4.08 28.02 1.02
C LEU A 35 -3.21 26.85 0.58
N ALA A 36 -2.89 25.96 1.52
CA ALA A 36 -2.24 24.70 1.19
C ALA A 36 -3.17 23.84 0.30
N PHE A 37 -2.58 23.13 -0.65
CA PHE A 37 -3.24 22.09 -1.43
C PHE A 37 -3.06 20.76 -0.68
N ILE A 38 -4.14 20.19 -0.17
CA ILE A 38 -4.08 18.96 0.61
C ILE A 38 -4.72 17.84 -0.17
N VAL A 39 -3.96 16.77 -0.37
CA VAL A 39 -4.44 15.51 -0.94
C VAL A 39 -4.71 14.54 0.20
N GLY A 40 -5.95 14.10 0.35
CA GLY A 40 -6.35 13.04 1.29
C GLY A 40 -6.39 11.70 0.57
N MET A 41 -5.52 10.77 0.96
CA MET A 41 -5.40 9.45 0.33
C MET A 41 -6.00 8.38 1.22
N PHE A 42 -6.80 7.51 0.65
CA PHE A 42 -7.41 6.37 1.31
C PHE A 42 -6.92 5.09 0.64
N ALA A 43 -6.39 4.15 1.41
CA ALA A 43 -5.96 2.87 0.87
C ALA A 43 -5.97 1.79 1.97
N ASN A 44 -6.06 0.52 1.56
CA ASN A 44 -5.85 -0.62 2.44
C ASN A 44 -4.35 -0.82 2.66
N LEU A 45 -3.78 -0.15 3.68
CA LEU A 45 -2.36 -0.19 3.96
C LEU A 45 -1.93 -1.41 4.77
N SER A 46 -2.84 -2.06 5.47
CA SER A 46 -2.56 -3.21 6.33
C SER A 46 -2.74 -4.57 5.64
N GLY A 47 -3.24 -4.61 4.41
CA GLY A 47 -3.47 -5.83 3.66
C GLY A 47 -4.48 -6.76 4.33
N GLU A 48 -4.07 -8.00 4.63
CA GLU A 48 -4.91 -9.03 5.28
C GLU A 48 -4.83 -9.02 6.82
N LEU A 49 -4.41 -7.91 7.42
CA LEU A 49 -4.45 -7.77 8.88
C LEU A 49 -5.90 -7.86 9.36
N ASP A 50 -6.13 -8.60 10.43
CA ASP A 50 -7.49 -8.75 10.98
C ASP A 50 -8.03 -7.39 11.41
N SER A 51 -9.18 -7.00 10.88
CA SER A 51 -9.83 -5.73 11.18
C SER A 51 -10.13 -5.53 12.66
N SER A 52 -10.21 -6.63 13.44
CA SER A 52 -10.37 -6.58 14.90
C SER A 52 -9.13 -6.05 15.64
N THR A 53 -7.96 -6.10 15.02
CA THR A 53 -6.70 -5.59 15.60
C THR A 53 -6.47 -4.11 15.31
N LEU A 54 -7.11 -3.59 14.27
CA LEU A 54 -7.06 -2.17 13.93
C LEU A 54 -8.04 -1.37 14.79
N PRO A 55 -7.69 -0.12 15.17
CA PRO A 55 -8.65 0.79 15.78
C PRO A 55 -9.88 0.97 14.90
N ALA A 56 -11.05 1.21 15.51
CA ALA A 56 -12.24 1.53 14.73
C ALA A 56 -11.98 2.77 13.84
N LEU A 57 -12.60 2.83 12.65
CA LEU A 57 -12.32 3.89 11.68
C LEU A 57 -12.52 5.31 12.26
N LYS A 58 -13.46 5.48 13.17
CA LYS A 58 -13.73 6.74 13.92
C LYS A 58 -12.54 7.21 14.77
N ASP A 59 -11.68 6.28 15.20
CA ASP A 59 -10.52 6.54 16.06
C ASP A 59 -9.23 6.67 15.25
N ARG A 60 -9.25 6.30 13.95
CA ARG A 60 -8.14 6.52 13.02
C ARG A 60 -8.09 7.98 12.59
N ARG A 61 -6.90 8.46 12.27
CA ARG A 61 -6.67 9.85 11.84
C ARG A 61 -5.90 9.89 10.54
N MET A 62 -6.16 10.91 9.74
CA MET A 62 -5.30 11.25 8.60
C MET A 62 -3.91 11.61 9.10
N ARG A 63 -2.88 11.01 8.49
CA ARG A 63 -1.47 11.22 8.83
C ARG A 63 -0.79 11.95 7.68
N ASP A 64 -0.01 12.98 7.98
CA ASP A 64 0.82 13.63 7.00
C ASP A 64 1.91 12.64 6.54
N ILE A 65 2.14 12.54 5.22
CA ILE A 65 3.11 11.63 4.61
C ILE A 65 3.99 12.40 3.62
N ASP A 66 5.28 12.14 3.71
CA ASP A 66 6.32 12.63 2.80
C ASP A 66 7.39 11.55 2.59
N SER A 67 8.40 11.85 1.78
CA SER A 67 9.46 10.87 1.46
C SER A 67 10.27 10.45 2.70
N GLU A 68 10.37 11.29 3.73
CA GLU A 68 11.13 10.99 4.96
C GLU A 68 10.31 10.12 5.93
N SER A 69 9.01 10.34 6.02
CA SER A 69 8.10 9.62 6.93
C SER A 69 7.48 8.36 6.31
N PHE A 70 7.73 8.08 5.02
CA PHE A 70 7.08 7.00 4.30
C PHE A 70 7.26 5.63 4.96
N ASP A 71 8.51 5.23 5.24
CA ASP A 71 8.79 3.92 5.86
C ASP A 71 8.28 3.84 7.30
N LEU A 72 8.25 4.95 8.03
CA LEU A 72 7.64 4.99 9.37
C LEU A 72 6.13 4.73 9.31
N ILE A 73 5.44 5.30 8.33
CA ILE A 73 4.00 5.08 8.14
C ILE A 73 3.73 3.65 7.67
N LEU A 74 4.61 3.10 6.81
CA LEU A 74 4.53 1.72 6.37
C LEU A 74 4.68 0.77 7.57
N ALA A 75 5.72 0.93 8.38
CA ALA A 75 5.95 0.11 9.57
C ALA A 75 4.79 0.20 10.57
N ASP A 76 4.28 1.41 10.84
CA ASP A 76 3.15 1.63 11.75
C ASP A 76 1.82 1.05 11.23
N SER A 77 1.64 0.96 9.92
CA SER A 77 0.48 0.34 9.30
C SER A 77 0.50 -1.19 9.42
N THR A 78 1.65 -1.77 9.80
CA THR A 78 1.87 -3.21 9.99
C THR A 78 1.30 -4.07 8.85
N PRO A 79 1.69 -3.79 7.58
CA PRO A 79 1.17 -4.54 6.44
C PRO A 79 1.50 -6.01 6.57
N MET A 80 0.53 -6.87 6.27
CA MET A 80 0.74 -8.31 6.30
C MET A 80 -0.11 -9.03 5.28
N ILE A 81 0.40 -10.17 4.82
CA ILE A 81 -0.33 -11.13 4.00
C ILE A 81 -0.23 -12.54 4.58
N LYS A 82 -1.28 -13.33 4.39
CA LYS A 82 -1.35 -14.74 4.78
C LYS A 82 -0.94 -15.60 3.60
N ILE A 83 0.16 -16.36 3.73
CA ILE A 83 0.66 -17.24 2.67
C ILE A 83 0.03 -18.65 2.69
N GLY A 84 -0.91 -18.89 3.59
CA GLY A 84 -1.58 -20.19 3.76
C GLY A 84 -2.39 -20.70 2.58
N LYS A 85 -2.61 -19.90 1.55
CA LYS A 85 -3.27 -20.31 0.29
C LYS A 85 -2.27 -20.65 -0.82
N ILE A 86 -0.99 -20.35 -0.64
CA ILE A 86 0.06 -20.55 -1.64
C ILE A 86 0.64 -21.95 -1.47
N PRO A 87 0.74 -22.76 -2.55
CA PRO A 87 1.30 -24.11 -2.47
C PRO A 87 2.78 -24.08 -2.10
N ASP A 88 3.20 -24.99 -1.23
CA ASP A 88 4.63 -25.21 -0.92
C ASP A 88 5.25 -26.12 -2.00
N LEU A 89 5.91 -25.50 -2.97
CA LEU A 89 6.57 -26.16 -4.09
C LEU A 89 7.95 -26.73 -3.69
N ILE A 90 8.47 -26.38 -2.51
CA ILE A 90 9.77 -26.83 -2.01
C ILE A 90 9.64 -28.18 -1.30
N ALA A 91 8.62 -28.33 -0.46
CA ALA A 91 8.45 -29.54 0.36
C ALA A 91 7.86 -30.72 -0.39
N ASP A 92 7.37 -30.53 -1.63
CA ASP A 92 6.70 -31.55 -2.48
C ASP A 92 5.64 -32.40 -1.71
N SER A 93 5.04 -31.76 -0.70
CA SER A 93 4.13 -32.41 0.24
C SER A 93 2.64 -32.25 -0.13
N GLY A 94 2.35 -31.51 -1.19
CA GLY A 94 0.99 -31.11 -1.57
C GLY A 94 0.30 -30.21 -0.54
N LYS A 95 1.07 -29.65 0.41
CA LYS A 95 0.59 -28.72 1.43
C LYS A 95 0.83 -27.29 1.00
N ASN A 96 0.10 -26.36 1.60
CA ASN A 96 0.35 -24.93 1.42
C ASN A 96 1.40 -24.44 2.42
N LEU A 97 2.03 -23.32 2.08
CA LEU A 97 2.92 -22.58 2.98
C LEU A 97 2.18 -22.24 4.28
N GLN A 98 2.92 -22.13 5.36
CA GLN A 98 2.38 -21.71 6.66
C GLN A 98 2.99 -20.40 7.09
N GLY A 99 2.16 -19.53 7.66
CA GLY A 99 2.60 -18.27 8.24
C GLY A 99 2.07 -17.02 7.56
N THR A 100 2.67 -15.92 7.95
CA THR A 100 2.32 -14.57 7.47
C THR A 100 3.60 -13.83 7.11
N LEU A 101 3.58 -13.09 6.01
CA LEU A 101 4.63 -12.13 5.68
C LEU A 101 4.24 -10.77 6.26
N LYS A 102 5.18 -10.11 6.92
CA LYS A 102 5.05 -8.77 7.48
C LYS A 102 6.06 -7.85 6.80
N PHE A 103 5.67 -6.60 6.61
CA PHE A 103 6.47 -5.62 5.90
C PHE A 103 6.67 -4.39 6.79
N GLY A 104 7.90 -3.94 6.96
CA GLY A 104 8.26 -2.75 7.74
C GLY A 104 8.83 -1.62 6.87
N CYS A 105 9.24 -1.94 5.63
CA CYS A 105 9.71 -0.97 4.64
C CYS A 105 9.44 -1.49 3.23
N LEU A 106 9.61 -0.62 2.23
CA LEU A 106 9.36 -1.00 0.84
C LEU A 106 10.32 -2.09 0.32
N ALA A 107 11.52 -2.19 0.89
CA ALA A 107 12.48 -3.23 0.56
C ALA A 107 12.05 -4.64 1.01
N ASP A 108 11.12 -4.76 1.97
CA ASP A 108 10.62 -6.06 2.42
C ASP A 108 9.76 -6.78 1.36
N PHE A 109 9.31 -6.06 0.33
CA PHE A 109 8.66 -6.67 -0.83
C PHE A 109 9.65 -7.27 -1.84
N GLU A 110 10.97 -7.12 -1.62
CA GLU A 110 11.97 -7.64 -2.55
C GLU A 110 12.25 -9.14 -2.32
N PRO A 111 12.70 -9.86 -3.37
CA PRO A 111 12.89 -11.31 -3.32
C PRO A 111 13.75 -11.79 -2.15
N LEU A 112 14.84 -11.08 -1.82
CA LEU A 112 15.71 -11.45 -0.72
C LEU A 112 15.02 -11.40 0.64
N ALA A 113 14.22 -10.36 0.87
CA ALA A 113 13.45 -10.22 2.11
C ALA A 113 12.40 -11.33 2.24
N ILE A 114 11.71 -11.67 1.14
CA ILE A 114 10.75 -12.79 1.10
C ILE A 114 11.46 -14.10 1.43
N VAL A 115 12.62 -14.37 0.80
CA VAL A 115 13.42 -15.58 1.09
C VAL A 115 13.79 -15.68 2.57
N ASN A 116 14.17 -14.57 3.19
CA ASN A 116 14.57 -14.54 4.60
C ASN A 116 13.38 -14.72 5.56
N ASN A 117 12.19 -14.29 5.17
CA ASN A 117 10.99 -14.32 6.00
C ASN A 117 10.17 -15.61 5.85
N VAL A 118 10.36 -16.40 4.79
CA VAL A 118 9.71 -17.71 4.58
C VAL A 118 10.65 -18.82 4.99
N PRO A 119 10.35 -19.61 6.05
CA PRO A 119 11.29 -20.61 6.60
C PRO A 119 11.80 -21.64 5.59
N SER A 120 10.92 -22.16 4.73
CA SER A 120 11.31 -23.13 3.69
C SER A 120 12.27 -22.52 2.66
N LEU A 121 12.05 -21.28 2.24
CA LEU A 121 12.93 -20.56 1.34
C LEU A 121 14.27 -20.20 1.99
N LYS A 122 14.25 -19.72 3.24
CA LYS A 122 15.47 -19.42 4.03
C LYS A 122 16.35 -20.66 4.16
N GLN A 123 15.75 -21.82 4.47
CA GLN A 123 16.49 -23.08 4.57
C GLN A 123 17.13 -23.49 3.24
N ARG A 124 16.42 -23.38 2.13
CA ARG A 124 16.95 -23.70 0.79
C ARG A 124 18.03 -22.71 0.34
N SER A 125 17.83 -21.44 0.57
CA SER A 125 18.83 -20.40 0.28
C SER A 125 20.12 -20.63 1.07
N SER A 126 20.02 -20.96 2.36
CA SER A 126 21.16 -21.33 3.22
C SER A 126 21.85 -22.59 2.69
N ALA A 127 21.08 -23.64 2.29
CA ALA A 127 21.66 -24.85 1.73
C ALA A 127 22.46 -24.56 0.46
N ARG A 128 21.93 -23.73 -0.45
CA ARG A 128 22.64 -23.31 -1.67
C ARG A 128 23.91 -22.53 -1.34
N ALA A 129 23.86 -21.60 -0.38
CA ALA A 129 25.00 -20.81 0.04
C ALA A 129 26.10 -21.69 0.66
N ASP A 130 25.72 -22.66 1.50
CA ASP A 130 26.63 -23.62 2.12
C ASP A 130 27.33 -24.51 1.07
N LEU A 131 26.59 -25.00 0.07
CA LEU A 131 27.16 -25.79 -1.03
C LEU A 131 28.19 -24.98 -1.84
N ARG A 132 27.87 -23.71 -2.15
CA ARG A 132 28.81 -22.82 -2.86
C ARG A 132 30.04 -22.48 -2.04
N ALA A 133 29.86 -22.27 -0.73
CA ALA A 133 31.00 -22.06 0.18
C ALA A 133 31.91 -23.30 0.25
N LEU A 134 31.33 -24.49 0.33
CA LEU A 134 32.09 -25.76 0.30
C LEU A 134 32.85 -25.93 -1.02
N GLN A 135 32.23 -25.66 -2.15
CA GLN A 135 32.87 -25.69 -3.49
C GLN A 135 34.06 -24.74 -3.55
N SER A 136 33.88 -23.48 -3.15
CA SER A 136 34.97 -22.51 -3.14
C SER A 136 36.13 -22.91 -2.23
N MET A 137 35.83 -23.54 -1.07
CA MET A 137 36.85 -24.06 -0.17
C MET A 137 37.59 -25.26 -0.77
N ALA A 138 36.90 -26.14 -1.49
CA ALA A 138 37.51 -27.27 -2.18
C ALA A 138 38.41 -26.82 -3.34
N GLU A 139 38.06 -25.76 -4.06
CA GLU A 139 38.91 -25.16 -5.09
C GLU A 139 40.24 -24.62 -4.55
N CYS A 140 40.29 -24.27 -3.28
CA CYS A 140 41.47 -23.79 -2.59
C CYS A 140 42.26 -24.89 -1.84
N ASN A 141 41.76 -26.15 -1.84
CA ASN A 141 42.35 -27.25 -1.03
C ASN A 141 42.22 -28.60 -1.76
N ASP A 142 43.32 -29.01 -2.44
CA ASP A 142 43.35 -30.26 -3.21
C ASP A 142 43.00 -31.50 -2.41
N SER A 143 43.39 -31.54 -1.12
CA SER A 143 43.08 -32.65 -0.22
C SER A 143 41.59 -32.74 0.08
N LEU A 144 40.92 -31.60 0.22
CA LEU A 144 39.48 -31.54 0.42
C LEU A 144 38.75 -31.93 -0.86
N ALA A 145 39.20 -31.43 -1.99
CA ALA A 145 38.63 -31.76 -3.32
C ALA A 145 38.69 -33.26 -3.59
N ALA A 146 39.87 -33.88 -3.38
CA ALA A 146 40.06 -35.32 -3.53
C ALA A 146 39.12 -36.13 -2.61
N MET A 147 38.97 -35.70 -1.35
CA MET A 147 38.10 -36.39 -0.40
C MET A 147 36.61 -36.28 -0.77
N LEU A 148 36.18 -35.11 -1.32
CA LEU A 148 34.82 -34.94 -1.82
C LEU A 148 34.56 -35.86 -3.03
N ASP A 149 35.52 -35.94 -3.96
CA ASP A 149 35.43 -36.86 -5.12
C ASP A 149 35.45 -38.33 -4.70
N ASP A 150 36.35 -38.73 -3.80
CA ASP A 150 36.40 -40.08 -3.24
C ASP A 150 35.10 -40.47 -2.53
N SER A 151 34.44 -39.54 -1.82
CA SER A 151 33.18 -39.77 -1.13
C SER A 151 32.01 -40.16 -2.04
N ILE A 152 32.10 -39.82 -3.34
CA ILE A 152 31.11 -40.18 -4.34
C ILE A 152 31.28 -41.60 -4.82
N VAL A 153 32.52 -42.08 -4.86
CA VAL A 153 32.90 -43.37 -5.46
C VAL A 153 33.06 -44.44 -4.40
N ASP A 154 33.64 -44.11 -3.23
CA ASP A 154 33.87 -45.05 -2.12
C ASP A 154 32.61 -45.33 -1.29
N GLY A 155 32.13 -46.57 -1.36
CA GLY A 155 30.94 -47.02 -0.66
C GLY A 155 31.06 -46.95 0.89
N ALA A 156 32.26 -47.02 1.46
CA ALA A 156 32.51 -46.91 2.90
C ALA A 156 32.41 -45.43 3.34
N ALA A 157 33.01 -44.51 2.62
CA ALA A 157 32.92 -43.06 2.83
C ALA A 157 31.50 -42.58 2.74
N LEU A 158 30.77 -43.02 1.69
CA LEU A 158 29.35 -42.73 1.46
C LEU A 158 28.47 -43.26 2.61
N GLY A 159 28.76 -44.48 3.10
CA GLY A 159 28.06 -45.07 4.25
C GLY A 159 28.29 -44.28 5.53
N ALA A 160 29.53 -43.85 5.79
CA ALA A 160 29.90 -43.09 6.97
C ALA A 160 29.24 -41.71 6.98
N LEU A 161 29.22 -41.00 5.85
CA LEU A 161 28.52 -39.70 5.69
C LEU A 161 27.01 -39.82 5.98
N LYS A 162 26.39 -40.88 5.48
CA LYS A 162 24.94 -41.13 5.75
C LYS A 162 24.63 -41.45 7.19
N GLN A 163 25.48 -42.19 7.87
CA GLN A 163 25.29 -42.52 9.28
C GLN A 163 25.48 -41.30 10.18
N THR A 164 26.48 -40.46 9.85
CA THR A 164 26.82 -39.29 10.63
C THR A 164 25.82 -38.15 10.45
N PHE A 165 25.24 -38.04 9.26
CA PHE A 165 24.29 -36.98 8.93
C PHE A 165 22.98 -37.59 8.42
N PRO A 166 22.07 -38.01 9.31
CA PRO A 166 20.77 -38.53 8.91
C PRO A 166 19.89 -37.46 8.27
N THR A 167 18.98 -37.87 7.35
CA THR A 167 18.13 -37.01 6.51
C THR A 167 17.21 -36.03 7.25
N ASN A 168 16.98 -36.24 8.55
CA ASN A 168 16.12 -35.42 9.41
C ASN A 168 16.90 -34.69 10.47
N VAL A 169 18.09 -34.17 10.18
CA VAL A 169 18.87 -33.40 11.14
C VAL A 169 18.15 -32.11 11.49
N PRO A 170 17.94 -31.81 12.79
CA PRO A 170 17.39 -30.54 13.23
C PRO A 170 18.24 -29.35 12.72
N ALA A 171 17.69 -28.16 12.74
CA ALA A 171 18.39 -26.93 12.34
C ALA A 171 19.68 -26.67 13.13
N ASP A 172 19.88 -27.36 14.29
CA ASP A 172 21.03 -27.24 15.17
C ASP A 172 22.11 -28.27 14.80
N TRP A 173 22.97 -27.92 13.85
CA TRP A 173 24.14 -28.73 13.46
C TRP A 173 25.22 -28.85 14.54
N ALA A 174 25.17 -28.04 15.58
CA ALA A 174 26.09 -28.10 16.70
C ALA A 174 25.91 -29.36 17.59
N ALA A 175 24.72 -29.97 17.53
CA ALA A 175 24.37 -31.17 18.30
C ALA A 175 24.89 -32.47 17.65
N VAL A 176 25.41 -32.41 16.41
CA VAL A 176 26.01 -33.61 15.78
C VAL A 176 27.39 -33.85 16.34
N ASP A 177 27.50 -34.85 17.24
CA ASP A 177 28.77 -35.22 17.84
C ASP A 177 29.69 -35.91 16.82
N ILE A 178 30.61 -35.13 16.25
CA ILE A 178 31.69 -35.59 15.39
C ILE A 178 32.97 -35.43 16.22
N SER A 179 33.21 -36.32 17.14
CA SER A 179 34.47 -36.35 17.91
C SER A 179 35.61 -36.94 17.06
N ALA A 180 36.74 -36.25 17.05
CA ALA A 180 37.99 -36.76 16.46
C ALA A 180 38.54 -38.01 17.18
N ASP A 181 37.94 -38.39 18.32
CA ASP A 181 38.35 -39.46 19.21
C ASP A 181 37.65 -40.81 18.96
N THR A 182 37.16 -41.08 17.74
CA THR A 182 36.66 -42.43 17.40
C THR A 182 37.83 -43.43 17.40
N PRO A 183 37.71 -44.58 18.11
CA PRO A 183 38.83 -45.50 18.27
C PRO A 183 39.27 -46.11 16.93
N VAL A 184 40.58 -46.37 16.82
CA VAL A 184 41.38 -46.75 15.64
C VAL A 184 40.99 -48.10 15.00
N SER A 185 39.84 -48.67 15.24
CA SER A 185 39.40 -49.97 14.69
C SER A 185 38.31 -49.86 13.63
N THR A 186 38.03 -48.66 13.11
CA THR A 186 37.01 -48.42 12.07
C THR A 186 37.57 -48.63 10.65
N PRO A 187 36.78 -49.18 9.70
CA PRO A 187 37.19 -49.36 8.30
C PRO A 187 37.69 -48.05 7.66
N ALA A 188 38.65 -48.14 6.72
CA ALA A 188 39.03 -47.01 5.92
C ALA A 188 37.79 -46.36 5.27
N GLY A 189 37.63 -45.06 5.40
CA GLY A 189 36.43 -44.32 4.98
C GLY A 189 35.47 -43.98 6.11
N ALA A 190 35.45 -44.69 7.23
CA ALA A 190 34.55 -44.36 8.36
C ALA A 190 34.94 -43.07 9.09
N GLN A 191 36.18 -42.62 8.96
CA GLN A 191 36.68 -41.35 9.50
C GLN A 191 36.50 -40.16 8.54
N THR A 192 36.00 -40.38 7.32
CA THR A 192 35.85 -39.34 6.31
C THR A 192 35.11 -38.09 6.77
N PRO A 193 33.97 -38.18 7.51
CA PRO A 193 33.27 -36.99 8.00
C PRO A 193 34.12 -36.18 8.98
N ALA A 194 34.79 -36.81 9.92
CA ALA A 194 35.59 -36.12 10.90
C ALA A 194 36.83 -35.44 10.30
N VAL A 195 37.48 -36.09 9.34
CA VAL A 195 38.62 -35.53 8.63
C VAL A 195 38.22 -34.35 7.74
N MET A 196 37.09 -34.44 7.01
CA MET A 196 36.54 -33.32 6.21
C MET A 196 36.24 -32.12 7.12
N VAL A 197 35.59 -32.33 8.26
CA VAL A 197 35.28 -31.28 9.21
C VAL A 197 36.58 -30.66 9.77
N ALA A 198 37.58 -31.46 10.10
CA ALA A 198 38.87 -30.95 10.60
C ALA A 198 39.63 -30.12 9.55
N LEU A 199 39.66 -30.55 8.29
CA LEU A 199 40.28 -29.80 7.20
C LEU A 199 39.57 -28.46 6.95
N LEU A 200 38.26 -28.45 6.90
CA LEU A 200 37.45 -27.23 6.73
C LEU A 200 37.61 -26.28 7.94
N ALA A 201 37.56 -26.79 9.15
CA ALA A 201 37.76 -25.98 10.34
C ALA A 201 39.15 -25.36 10.42
N ALA A 202 40.19 -26.11 10.03
CA ALA A 202 41.58 -25.61 9.96
C ALA A 202 41.72 -24.49 8.90
N GLN A 203 41.07 -24.64 7.76
CA GLN A 203 41.06 -23.61 6.69
C GLN A 203 40.35 -22.32 7.13
N MET A 204 39.35 -22.42 8.02
CA MET A 204 38.58 -21.28 8.56
C MET A 204 39.16 -20.71 9.86
N ALA A 205 40.23 -21.25 10.41
CA ALA A 205 40.75 -20.89 11.73
C ALA A 205 41.21 -19.43 11.92
N GLY A 206 41.34 -18.66 10.84
CA GLY A 206 41.67 -17.22 10.88
C GLY A 206 40.64 -16.33 11.60
N ASN A 207 39.45 -16.84 11.92
CA ASN A 207 38.34 -16.07 12.53
C ASN A 207 38.09 -16.47 14.01
N ALA A 208 39.01 -17.12 14.70
CA ALA A 208 38.83 -17.67 16.06
C ALA A 208 38.43 -16.61 17.10
N ASP A 209 38.99 -15.39 17.04
CA ASP A 209 38.67 -14.32 17.99
C ASP A 209 37.25 -13.77 17.77
N ALA A 210 36.85 -13.63 16.53
CA ALA A 210 35.48 -13.22 16.19
C ALA A 210 34.45 -14.28 16.60
N ALA A 211 34.77 -15.57 16.42
CA ALA A 211 33.95 -16.69 16.87
C ALA A 211 33.80 -16.72 18.40
N ARG A 212 34.88 -16.45 19.16
CA ARG A 212 34.82 -16.37 20.62
C ARG A 212 33.91 -15.23 21.07
N ALA A 213 34.07 -14.03 20.50
CA ALA A 213 33.21 -12.87 20.82
C ALA A 213 31.72 -13.13 20.52
N ALA A 214 31.42 -13.77 19.37
CA ALA A 214 30.07 -14.17 19.02
C ALA A 214 29.50 -15.25 19.97
N GLY A 215 30.33 -16.21 20.40
CA GLY A 215 29.95 -17.22 21.40
C GLY A 215 29.59 -16.62 22.77
N ASP A 216 30.39 -15.65 23.23
CA ASP A 216 30.11 -14.92 24.46
C ASP A 216 28.79 -14.11 24.35
N ALA A 217 28.57 -13.47 23.22
CA ALA A 217 27.32 -12.75 22.95
C ALA A 217 26.09 -13.67 22.91
N ALA A 218 26.19 -14.83 22.24
CA ALA A 218 25.13 -15.84 22.20
C ALA A 218 24.80 -16.40 23.61
N ALA A 219 25.81 -16.68 24.42
CA ALA A 219 25.61 -17.12 25.81
C ALA A 219 24.93 -16.06 26.67
N ALA A 220 25.30 -14.78 26.49
CA ALA A 220 24.67 -13.66 27.18
C ALA A 220 23.20 -13.49 26.76
N ALA A 221 22.91 -13.56 25.46
CA ALA A 221 21.55 -13.48 24.94
C ALA A 221 20.67 -14.64 25.42
N GLN A 222 21.20 -15.87 25.47
CA GLN A 222 20.50 -17.04 25.98
C GLN A 222 20.16 -16.90 27.48
N THR A 223 21.07 -16.32 28.25
CA THR A 223 20.83 -16.01 29.66
C THR A 223 19.72 -14.96 29.81
N ALA A 224 19.75 -13.93 29.02
CA ALA A 224 18.69 -12.90 29.01
C ALA A 224 17.32 -13.49 28.65
N ALA A 225 17.24 -14.34 27.64
CA ALA A 225 16.01 -15.03 27.22
C ALA A 225 15.45 -15.94 28.34
N THR A 226 16.32 -16.64 29.03
CA THR A 226 15.93 -17.48 30.18
C THR A 226 15.36 -16.66 31.32
N ASN A 227 16.01 -15.54 31.66
CA ASN A 227 15.55 -14.62 32.71
C ASN A 227 14.19 -13.98 32.33
N ALA A 228 14.03 -13.54 31.08
CA ALA A 228 12.76 -12.96 30.56
C ALA A 228 11.62 -14.00 30.61
N ARG A 229 11.89 -15.27 30.26
CA ARG A 229 10.90 -16.35 30.35
C ARG A 229 10.49 -16.63 31.80
N THR A 230 11.42 -16.58 32.73
CA THR A 230 11.14 -16.75 34.18
C THR A 230 10.25 -15.59 34.67
N ALA A 231 10.56 -14.36 34.27
CA ALA A 231 9.73 -13.19 34.58
C ALA A 231 8.31 -13.29 33.99
N ALA A 232 8.17 -13.77 32.76
CA ALA A 232 6.87 -13.99 32.12
C ALA A 232 6.03 -15.05 32.88
N THR A 233 6.66 -16.13 33.32
CA THR A 233 6.01 -17.17 34.15
C THR A 233 5.51 -16.57 35.47
N SER A 234 6.34 -15.80 36.16
CA SER A 234 5.96 -15.13 37.42
C SER A 234 4.83 -14.13 37.23
N ALA A 235 4.80 -13.39 36.11
CA ALA A 235 3.74 -12.48 35.80
C ALA A 235 2.42 -13.22 35.44
N ALA A 236 2.49 -14.39 34.82
CA ALA A 236 1.34 -15.25 34.57
C ALA A 236 0.73 -15.80 35.85
N ASP A 237 1.58 -16.21 36.82
CA ASP A 237 1.13 -16.66 38.15
C ASP A 237 0.46 -15.53 38.95
N ALA A 238 0.99 -14.31 38.85
CA ALA A 238 0.38 -13.12 39.42
C ALA A 238 -0.98 -12.80 38.80
N LEU A 239 -1.12 -12.97 37.51
CA LEU A 239 -2.38 -12.81 36.77
C LEU A 239 -3.42 -13.85 37.21
N ASP A 240 -3.05 -15.12 37.33
CA ASP A 240 -3.94 -16.18 37.83
C ASP A 240 -4.42 -15.88 39.26
N THR A 241 -3.53 -15.38 40.11
CA THR A 241 -3.85 -14.96 41.48
C THR A 241 -4.84 -13.79 41.47
N ALA A 242 -4.62 -12.77 40.66
CA ALA A 242 -5.54 -11.63 40.52
C ALA A 242 -6.88 -12.04 39.96
N GLN A 243 -6.94 -12.94 38.99
CA GLN A 243 -8.18 -13.50 38.44
C GLN A 243 -9.02 -14.23 39.51
N LYS A 244 -8.38 -14.96 40.42
CA LYS A 244 -9.06 -15.66 41.54
C LYS A 244 -9.53 -14.70 42.62
N ALA A 245 -8.94 -13.54 42.77
CA ALA A 245 -9.31 -12.56 43.80
C ALA A 245 -10.67 -11.87 43.49
N VAL A 246 -10.97 -11.61 42.18
CA VAL A 246 -12.21 -10.91 41.79
C VAL A 246 -13.48 -11.67 42.17
N PRO A 247 -13.68 -12.95 41.90
CA PRO A 247 -14.89 -13.68 42.35
C PRO A 247 -15.01 -13.79 43.88
N VAL A 248 -13.88 -13.83 44.60
CA VAL A 248 -13.88 -13.84 46.08
C VAL A 248 -14.42 -12.50 46.60
N ALA A 249 -13.91 -11.37 46.10
CA ALA A 249 -14.39 -10.04 46.45
C ALA A 249 -15.86 -9.83 46.07
N THR A 250 -16.26 -10.31 44.89
CA THR A 250 -17.66 -10.24 44.40
C THR A 250 -18.61 -11.05 45.29
N SER A 251 -18.21 -12.22 45.74
CA SER A 251 -18.98 -13.06 46.67
C SER A 251 -19.14 -12.38 48.04
N ALA A 252 -18.08 -11.76 48.57
CA ALA A 252 -18.13 -10.98 49.81
C ALA A 252 -19.08 -9.78 49.68
N LEU A 253 -19.12 -9.09 48.55
CA LEU A 253 -20.05 -8.02 48.25
C LEU A 253 -21.50 -8.53 48.22
N GLY A 254 -21.75 -9.70 47.64
CA GLY A 254 -23.07 -10.38 47.63
C GLY A 254 -23.55 -10.68 49.04
N THR A 255 -22.66 -11.18 49.87
CA THR A 255 -22.95 -11.48 51.32
C THR A 255 -23.26 -10.18 52.08
N ALA A 256 -22.48 -9.13 51.90
CA ALA A 256 -22.73 -7.83 52.54
C ALA A 256 -24.08 -7.19 52.11
N LYS A 257 -24.41 -7.27 50.83
CA LYS A 257 -25.73 -6.81 50.31
C LYS A 257 -26.90 -7.59 50.88
N ALA A 258 -26.75 -8.92 51.04
CA ALA A 258 -27.79 -9.77 51.69
C ALA A 258 -28.01 -9.39 53.16
N ALA A 259 -26.91 -9.03 53.89
CA ALA A 259 -27.01 -8.57 55.26
C ALA A 259 -27.79 -7.26 55.41
N VAL A 260 -27.73 -6.34 54.48
CA VAL A 260 -28.56 -5.11 54.45
C VAL A 260 -30.06 -5.46 54.40
N GLY A 261 -30.43 -6.41 53.52
CA GLY A 261 -31.83 -6.87 53.38
C GLY A 261 -32.35 -7.61 54.62
N ALA A 262 -31.50 -8.17 55.48
CA ALA A 262 -31.86 -8.87 56.70
C ALA A 262 -31.91 -7.95 57.95
N ALA A 263 -31.36 -6.73 57.86
CA ALA A 263 -31.23 -5.81 59.00
C ALA A 263 -32.60 -5.17 59.32
N LYS A 264 -33.03 -5.21 60.59
CA LYS A 264 -34.35 -4.75 61.09
C LYS A 264 -34.31 -3.44 61.88
N THR A 265 -33.15 -2.88 62.20
CA THR A 265 -32.97 -1.65 62.98
C THR A 265 -32.10 -0.66 62.26
N ASP A 266 -32.29 0.64 62.41
CA ASP A 266 -31.53 1.70 61.74
C ASP A 266 -30.01 1.60 62.01
N ALA A 267 -29.65 1.26 63.24
CA ALA A 267 -28.23 1.04 63.59
C ALA A 267 -27.63 -0.19 62.88
N ALA A 268 -28.43 -1.26 62.70
CA ALA A 268 -27.98 -2.46 61.95
C ALA A 268 -27.91 -2.19 60.46
N ILE A 269 -28.81 -1.42 59.92
CA ILE A 269 -28.81 -0.98 58.52
C ILE A 269 -27.59 -0.10 58.21
N ALA A 270 -27.27 0.87 59.09
CA ALA A 270 -26.08 1.72 58.94
C ALA A 270 -24.77 0.90 58.96
N LYS A 271 -24.64 -0.07 59.87
CA LYS A 271 -23.47 -0.97 59.92
C LYS A 271 -23.37 -1.89 58.69
N ALA A 272 -24.51 -2.39 58.22
CA ALA A 272 -24.52 -3.24 57.02
C ALA A 272 -24.22 -2.44 55.75
N ASN A 273 -24.64 -1.20 55.64
CA ASN A 273 -24.29 -0.31 54.53
C ASN A 273 -22.78 0.03 54.51
N GLU A 274 -22.18 0.24 55.67
CA GLU A 274 -20.71 0.44 55.74
C GLU A 274 -19.96 -0.82 55.30
N ALA A 275 -20.43 -2.03 55.67
CA ALA A 275 -19.88 -3.29 55.18
C ALA A 275 -20.02 -3.45 53.65
N VAL A 276 -21.14 -3.02 53.07
CA VAL A 276 -21.31 -3.00 51.58
C VAL A 276 -20.32 -2.05 50.93
N LYS A 277 -20.13 -0.86 51.50
CA LYS A 277 -19.14 0.10 50.97
C LYS A 277 -17.73 -0.46 51.00
N THR A 278 -17.33 -1.09 52.10
CA THR A 278 -16.01 -1.73 52.22
C THR A 278 -15.84 -2.90 51.24
N ALA A 279 -16.89 -3.73 51.06
CA ALA A 279 -16.85 -4.85 50.14
C ALA A 279 -16.89 -4.35 48.68
N GLN A 280 -17.57 -3.24 48.36
CA GLN A 280 -17.51 -2.63 47.01
C GLN A 280 -16.09 -2.13 46.71
N GLN A 281 -15.45 -1.45 47.67
CA GLN A 281 -14.06 -1.01 47.51
C GLN A 281 -13.12 -2.20 47.25
N ALA A 282 -13.30 -3.32 47.93
CA ALA A 282 -12.52 -4.53 47.71
C ALA A 282 -12.71 -5.14 46.30
N VAL A 283 -13.93 -5.02 45.73
CA VAL A 283 -14.18 -5.44 44.34
C VAL A 283 -13.49 -4.50 43.35
N ASP A 284 -13.54 -3.20 43.59
CA ASP A 284 -12.91 -2.20 42.72
C ASP A 284 -11.39 -2.36 42.77
N ASP A 285 -10.79 -2.60 43.95
CA ASP A 285 -9.34 -2.87 44.13
C ASP A 285 -8.94 -4.18 43.42
N ALA A 286 -9.75 -5.23 43.54
CA ALA A 286 -9.46 -6.52 42.89
C ALA A 286 -9.54 -6.39 41.34
N ASN A 287 -10.48 -5.63 40.79
CA ASN A 287 -10.59 -5.35 39.37
C ASN A 287 -9.39 -4.54 38.86
N ASN A 288 -9.00 -3.50 39.60
CA ASN A 288 -7.81 -2.70 39.27
C ASN A 288 -6.54 -3.54 39.31
N GLY A 289 -6.42 -4.42 40.32
CA GLY A 289 -5.32 -5.38 40.41
C GLY A 289 -5.29 -6.36 39.22
N LEU A 290 -6.44 -6.83 38.78
CA LEU A 290 -6.54 -7.69 37.59
C LEU A 290 -6.09 -6.98 36.30
N ILE A 291 -6.54 -5.74 36.08
CA ILE A 291 -6.15 -4.93 34.92
C ILE A 291 -4.62 -4.72 34.90
N LEU A 292 -4.04 -4.40 36.06
CA LEU A 292 -2.60 -4.21 36.19
C LEU A 292 -1.84 -5.52 35.93
N ALA A 293 -2.27 -6.64 36.50
CA ALA A 293 -1.65 -7.95 36.29
C ALA A 293 -1.76 -8.42 34.83
N GLN A 294 -2.88 -8.12 34.14
CA GLN A 294 -3.03 -8.40 32.69
C GLN A 294 -2.01 -7.61 31.85
N ALA A 295 -1.85 -6.32 32.14
CA ALA A 295 -0.89 -5.47 31.44
C ALA A 295 0.55 -5.94 31.69
N GLN A 296 0.89 -6.28 32.93
CA GLN A 296 2.22 -6.79 33.30
C GLN A 296 2.51 -8.15 32.67
N SER A 297 1.56 -9.08 32.67
CA SER A 297 1.71 -10.40 32.03
C SER A 297 1.92 -10.28 30.53
N LYS A 298 1.17 -9.42 29.87
CA LYS A 298 1.34 -9.14 28.44
C LYS A 298 2.72 -8.56 28.14
N ALA A 299 3.14 -7.53 28.88
CA ALA A 299 4.45 -6.90 28.69
C ALA A 299 5.61 -7.87 28.95
N ALA A 300 5.50 -8.72 29.98
CA ALA A 300 6.50 -9.72 30.28
C ALA A 300 6.59 -10.81 29.20
N GLN A 301 5.47 -11.22 28.61
CA GLN A 301 5.44 -12.16 27.49
C GLN A 301 6.09 -11.56 26.24
N GLU A 302 5.75 -10.33 25.86
CA GLU A 302 6.36 -9.62 24.73
C GLU A 302 7.88 -9.48 24.90
N LEU A 303 8.35 -9.19 26.13
CA LEU A 303 9.77 -9.13 26.46
C LEU A 303 10.44 -10.51 26.33
N ALA A 304 9.77 -11.57 26.77
CA ALA A 304 10.30 -12.95 26.70
C ALA A 304 10.41 -13.42 25.23
N ASP A 305 9.42 -13.09 24.39
CA ASP A 305 9.41 -13.41 22.96
C ASP A 305 10.53 -12.65 22.23
N THR A 306 10.70 -11.36 22.52
CA THR A 306 11.79 -10.53 21.95
C THR A 306 13.17 -11.04 22.37
N ALA A 307 13.34 -11.40 23.65
CA ALA A 307 14.60 -11.92 24.13
C ALA A 307 14.91 -13.32 23.55
N ALA A 308 13.89 -14.15 23.36
CA ALA A 308 14.05 -15.47 22.72
C ALA A 308 14.47 -15.33 21.25
N GLN A 309 13.90 -14.36 20.53
CA GLN A 309 14.30 -14.06 19.15
C GLN A 309 15.74 -13.56 19.10
N ALA A 310 16.13 -12.61 19.94
CA ALA A 310 17.50 -12.10 20.01
C ALA A 310 18.51 -13.19 20.36
N ALA A 311 18.16 -14.15 21.24
CA ALA A 311 19.00 -15.30 21.56
C ALA A 311 19.15 -16.25 20.36
N ALA A 312 18.09 -16.48 19.60
CA ALA A 312 18.15 -17.29 18.38
C ALA A 312 19.03 -16.64 17.31
N GLU A 313 18.89 -15.33 17.09
CA GLU A 313 19.71 -14.56 16.15
C GLU A 313 21.19 -14.56 16.55
N ALA A 314 21.51 -14.35 17.84
CA ALA A 314 22.87 -14.38 18.33
C ALA A 314 23.50 -15.79 18.22
N GLN A 315 22.71 -16.83 18.46
CA GLN A 315 23.15 -18.22 18.27
C GLN A 315 23.41 -18.53 16.79
N GLU A 316 22.54 -18.09 15.90
CA GLU A 316 22.72 -18.25 14.45
C GLU A 316 23.99 -17.52 13.97
N ALA A 317 24.23 -16.31 14.46
CA ALA A 317 25.43 -15.52 14.17
C ALA A 317 26.72 -16.24 14.67
N PHE A 318 26.69 -16.83 15.86
CA PHE A 318 27.81 -17.63 16.38
C PHE A 318 28.08 -18.86 15.51
N LEU A 319 27.04 -19.66 15.22
CA LEU A 319 27.18 -20.86 14.38
C LEU A 319 27.62 -20.54 12.93
N ALA A 320 27.37 -19.33 12.45
CA ALA A 320 27.84 -18.88 11.15
C ALA A 320 29.36 -18.58 11.12
N ILE A 321 29.93 -18.18 12.24
CA ILE A 321 31.33 -17.72 12.35
C ILE A 321 32.24 -18.81 12.96
N ASP A 322 31.72 -19.62 13.91
CA ASP A 322 32.53 -20.67 14.55
C ASP A 322 33.04 -21.70 13.53
N PRO A 323 34.38 -21.84 13.36
CA PRO A 323 34.96 -22.68 12.32
C PRO A 323 34.50 -24.13 12.36
N LEU A 324 34.37 -24.69 13.55
CA LEU A 324 33.98 -26.10 13.74
C LEU A 324 32.51 -26.33 13.40
N SER A 325 31.63 -25.48 13.93
CA SER A 325 30.18 -25.53 13.67
C SER A 325 29.89 -25.32 12.17
N LYS A 326 30.56 -24.34 11.55
CA LYS A 326 30.46 -24.07 10.13
C LYS A 326 30.94 -25.25 9.29
N ALA A 327 32.08 -25.85 9.62
CA ALA A 327 32.61 -27.04 8.94
C ALA A 327 31.62 -28.22 9.03
N ARG A 328 31.09 -28.51 10.21
CA ARG A 328 30.07 -29.56 10.44
C ARG A 328 28.84 -29.30 9.57
N ARG A 329 28.35 -28.06 9.55
CA ARG A 329 27.21 -27.67 8.72
C ARG A 329 27.48 -27.89 7.22
N LEU A 330 28.63 -27.48 6.71
CA LEU A 330 29.00 -27.66 5.30
C LEU A 330 29.05 -29.12 4.88
N VAL A 331 29.73 -29.97 5.69
CA VAL A 331 29.81 -31.42 5.42
C VAL A 331 28.42 -32.08 5.53
N GLY A 332 27.63 -31.69 6.50
CA GLY A 332 26.27 -32.19 6.64
C GLY A 332 25.36 -31.77 5.48
N ARG A 333 25.47 -30.53 4.98
CA ARG A 333 24.77 -30.09 3.77
C ARG A 333 25.18 -30.89 2.56
N TYR A 334 26.47 -31.11 2.36
CA TYR A 334 26.96 -31.97 1.29
C TYR A 334 26.38 -33.39 1.39
N ALA A 335 26.40 -34.00 2.55
CA ALA A 335 25.81 -35.32 2.78
C ALA A 335 24.30 -35.34 2.40
N ASN A 336 23.52 -34.38 2.86
CA ASN A 336 22.09 -34.36 2.66
C ASN A 336 21.68 -33.93 1.23
N GLU A 337 22.37 -32.98 0.64
CA GLU A 337 21.98 -32.43 -0.67
C GLU A 337 22.64 -33.14 -1.86
N ILE A 338 23.77 -33.84 -1.66
CA ILE A 338 24.48 -34.56 -2.72
C ILE A 338 24.44 -36.07 -2.50
N ILE A 339 24.95 -36.55 -1.34
CA ILE A 339 25.13 -37.99 -1.11
C ILE A 339 23.79 -38.73 -0.98
N VAL A 340 22.81 -38.17 -0.30
CA VAL A 340 21.47 -38.79 -0.15
C VAL A 340 20.74 -38.85 -1.49
N PRO A 341 20.59 -37.76 -2.26
CA PRO A 341 19.99 -37.80 -3.59
C PRO A 341 20.70 -38.74 -4.57
N MET A 342 22.05 -38.77 -4.58
CA MET A 342 22.79 -39.75 -5.39
C MET A 342 22.41 -41.17 -5.07
N SER A 343 22.37 -41.52 -3.79
CA SER A 343 22.01 -42.88 -3.37
C SER A 343 20.56 -43.24 -3.68
N ALA A 344 19.67 -42.25 -3.79
CA ALA A 344 18.28 -42.40 -4.25
C ALA A 344 18.16 -42.36 -5.78
N LYS A 345 19.29 -42.27 -6.51
CA LYS A 345 19.35 -42.12 -7.99
C LYS A 345 18.64 -40.85 -8.52
N VAL A 346 18.53 -39.82 -7.69
CA VAL A 346 18.00 -38.51 -8.08
C VAL A 346 19.09 -37.68 -8.77
N LEU A 347 20.34 -37.82 -8.31
CA LEU A 347 21.52 -37.28 -9.00
C LEU A 347 22.30 -38.45 -9.61
N THR A 348 22.47 -38.49 -10.92
CA THR A 348 22.99 -39.66 -11.63
C THR A 348 24.32 -39.36 -12.38
N ASN A 349 24.70 -38.07 -12.49
CA ASN A 349 25.80 -37.67 -13.34
C ASN A 349 27.15 -37.65 -12.58
N VAL A 350 27.53 -38.80 -12.05
CA VAL A 350 28.76 -39.00 -11.24
C VAL A 350 30.05 -38.62 -12.01
N ALA A 351 29.99 -38.63 -13.35
CA ALA A 351 31.14 -38.24 -14.20
C ALA A 351 31.54 -36.75 -14.05
N LEU A 352 30.69 -35.91 -13.45
CA LEU A 352 30.98 -34.48 -13.22
C LEU A 352 31.92 -34.25 -12.03
N GLY A 353 32.18 -35.25 -11.19
CA GLY A 353 32.88 -35.07 -9.92
C GLY A 353 32.02 -34.34 -8.86
N ALA A 354 32.57 -34.15 -7.67
CA ALA A 354 31.86 -33.49 -6.56
C ALA A 354 31.51 -32.04 -6.88
N SER A 355 32.43 -31.29 -7.48
CA SER A 355 32.19 -29.88 -7.84
C SER A 355 31.06 -29.74 -8.86
N GLY A 356 31.02 -30.58 -9.89
CA GLY A 356 29.95 -30.56 -10.89
C GLY A 356 28.58 -30.95 -10.31
N LEU A 357 28.52 -31.92 -9.39
CA LEU A 357 27.29 -32.29 -8.70
C LEU A 357 26.78 -31.17 -7.75
N ILE A 358 27.71 -30.44 -7.11
CA ILE A 358 27.36 -29.25 -6.30
C ILE A 358 26.79 -28.17 -7.20
N ASP A 359 27.36 -27.92 -8.37
CA ASP A 359 26.83 -26.94 -9.34
C ASP A 359 25.42 -27.31 -9.81
N GLU A 360 25.20 -28.55 -10.22
CA GLU A 360 23.91 -29.07 -10.65
C GLU A 360 22.85 -28.91 -9.52
N ARG A 361 23.23 -29.30 -8.30
CA ARG A 361 22.32 -29.19 -7.16
C ARG A 361 22.04 -27.75 -6.74
N ALA A 362 23.05 -26.92 -6.66
CA ALA A 362 22.89 -25.49 -6.35
C ALA A 362 22.04 -24.77 -7.41
N GLY A 363 22.18 -25.17 -8.69
CA GLY A 363 21.32 -24.74 -9.79
C GLY A 363 19.85 -25.17 -9.59
N SER A 364 19.64 -26.45 -9.29
CA SER A 364 18.31 -27.00 -9.00
C SER A 364 17.63 -26.30 -7.81
N ILE A 365 18.37 -26.04 -6.74
CA ILE A 365 17.85 -25.29 -5.56
C ILE A 365 17.48 -23.86 -5.97
N ALA A 366 18.28 -23.19 -6.81
CA ALA A 366 17.95 -21.84 -7.28
C ALA A 366 16.64 -21.82 -8.09
N VAL A 367 16.42 -22.82 -8.93
CA VAL A 367 15.15 -22.98 -9.68
C VAL A 367 13.97 -23.20 -8.72
N GLN A 368 14.11 -24.04 -7.72
CA GLN A 368 13.06 -24.27 -6.72
C GLN A 368 12.73 -22.99 -5.94
N ILE A 369 13.73 -22.22 -5.54
CA ILE A 369 13.54 -20.92 -4.89
C ILE A 369 12.80 -19.97 -5.83
N GLY A 370 13.21 -19.91 -7.12
CA GLY A 370 12.58 -19.09 -8.12
C GLY A 370 11.09 -19.40 -8.31
N LEU A 371 10.75 -20.68 -8.51
CA LEU A 371 9.34 -21.11 -8.64
C LEU A 371 8.49 -20.78 -7.41
N GLN A 372 9.05 -20.93 -6.21
CA GLN A 372 8.33 -20.57 -4.99
C GLN A 372 8.18 -19.07 -4.82
N LEU A 373 9.18 -18.27 -5.23
CA LEU A 373 9.09 -16.81 -5.27
C LEU A 373 8.02 -16.36 -6.26
N ASP A 374 7.99 -16.93 -7.47
CA ASP A 374 6.94 -16.65 -8.46
C ASP A 374 5.55 -16.91 -7.86
N ALA A 375 5.36 -18.08 -7.21
CA ALA A 375 4.09 -18.42 -6.58
C ALA A 375 3.67 -17.45 -5.46
N ILE A 376 4.62 -16.83 -4.74
CA ILE A 376 4.34 -15.84 -3.69
C ILE A 376 4.09 -14.47 -4.33
N MET A 377 4.97 -14.02 -5.23
CA MET A 377 4.94 -12.67 -5.78
C MET A 377 3.81 -12.46 -6.80
N HIS A 378 3.35 -13.53 -7.46
CA HIS A 378 2.20 -13.49 -8.35
C HIS A 378 0.88 -13.80 -7.62
N ALA A 379 0.89 -14.05 -6.31
CA ALA A 379 -0.33 -14.22 -5.55
C ALA A 379 -1.12 -12.89 -5.52
N PRO A 380 -2.44 -12.89 -5.81
CA PRO A 380 -3.22 -11.66 -5.92
C PRO A 380 -3.18 -10.77 -4.69
N ASN A 381 -3.20 -11.36 -3.48
CA ASN A 381 -3.11 -10.61 -2.23
C ASN A 381 -1.73 -9.95 -2.03
N PHE A 382 -0.66 -10.58 -2.54
CA PHE A 382 0.68 -9.97 -2.51
C PHE A 382 0.77 -8.82 -3.50
N GLN A 383 0.33 -9.05 -4.76
CA GLN A 383 0.35 -8.02 -5.80
C GLN A 383 -0.50 -6.80 -5.42
N GLU A 384 -1.69 -7.00 -4.86
CA GLU A 384 -2.58 -5.91 -4.41
C GLU A 384 -1.90 -5.04 -3.34
N LEU A 385 -1.28 -5.67 -2.33
CA LEU A 385 -0.59 -4.94 -1.27
C LEU A 385 0.67 -4.24 -1.78
N GLU A 386 1.51 -4.92 -2.58
CA GLU A 386 2.70 -4.33 -3.19
C GLU A 386 2.33 -3.16 -4.12
N ALA A 387 1.30 -3.33 -4.96
CA ALA A 387 0.82 -2.29 -5.87
C ALA A 387 0.29 -1.06 -5.10
N THR A 388 -0.42 -1.27 -4.00
CA THR A 388 -0.92 -0.18 -3.15
C THR A 388 0.24 0.64 -2.57
N TRP A 389 1.25 0.00 -1.98
CA TRP A 389 2.38 0.69 -1.38
C TRP A 389 3.30 1.34 -2.43
N ARG A 390 3.54 0.67 -3.57
CA ARG A 390 4.32 1.27 -4.67
C ARG A 390 3.58 2.41 -5.35
N GLY A 391 2.25 2.31 -5.51
CA GLY A 391 1.43 3.40 -6.01
C GLY A 391 1.45 4.61 -5.09
N LEU A 392 1.34 4.38 -3.78
CA LEU A 392 1.47 5.44 -2.78
C LEU A 392 2.88 6.07 -2.80
N PHE A 393 3.93 5.25 -2.88
CA PHE A 393 5.31 5.71 -3.02
C PHE A 393 5.53 6.54 -4.28
N TYR A 394 4.91 6.15 -5.41
CA TYR A 394 4.97 6.90 -6.65
C TYR A 394 4.47 8.35 -6.48
N VAL A 395 3.34 8.53 -5.80
CA VAL A 395 2.80 9.87 -5.52
C VAL A 395 3.71 10.64 -4.55
N VAL A 396 4.10 10.00 -3.45
CA VAL A 396 4.87 10.66 -2.38
C VAL A 396 6.26 11.07 -2.86
N SER A 397 6.96 10.20 -3.59
CA SER A 397 8.33 10.45 -4.05
C SER A 397 8.42 11.47 -5.18
N ARG A 398 7.34 11.65 -5.97
CA ARG A 398 7.30 12.58 -7.10
C ARG A 398 6.57 13.89 -6.80
N SER A 399 5.91 14.01 -5.65
CA SER A 399 5.25 15.24 -5.23
C SER A 399 6.20 16.10 -4.39
N GLU A 400 6.34 17.37 -4.73
CA GLU A 400 7.10 18.35 -3.94
C GLU A 400 6.31 18.74 -2.69
N SER A 401 6.29 17.84 -1.70
CA SER A 401 5.61 18.08 -0.43
C SER A 401 6.26 19.21 0.38
N GLY A 402 5.44 20.01 1.06
CA GLY A 402 5.93 21.14 1.82
C GLY A 402 4.81 21.96 2.47
N ARG A 403 5.06 23.25 2.73
CA ARG A 403 4.06 24.12 3.37
C ARG A 403 2.79 24.32 2.54
N LEU A 404 2.92 24.37 1.21
CA LEU A 404 1.81 24.65 0.30
C LEU A 404 1.18 23.37 -0.30
N LEU A 405 1.92 22.27 -0.37
CA LEU A 405 1.44 20.97 -0.83
C LEU A 405 1.61 19.94 0.28
N LYS A 406 0.51 19.36 0.75
CA LYS A 406 0.52 18.34 1.79
C LYS A 406 -0.17 17.09 1.32
N LEU A 407 0.45 15.95 1.60
CA LEU A 407 -0.13 14.64 1.38
C LEU A 407 -0.53 14.07 2.74
N ARG A 408 -1.74 13.53 2.83
CA ARG A 408 -2.25 12.85 4.02
C ARG A 408 -2.80 11.50 3.65
N VAL A 409 -2.57 10.51 4.47
CA VAL A 409 -3.04 9.14 4.23
C VAL A 409 -3.87 8.63 5.39
N LEU A 410 -4.94 7.90 5.07
CA LEU A 410 -5.77 7.14 6.01
C LEU A 410 -5.72 5.67 5.62
N ASN A 411 -5.31 4.83 6.56
CA ASN A 411 -5.41 3.39 6.42
C ASN A 411 -6.87 2.95 6.58
N ALA A 412 -7.52 2.63 5.50
CA ALA A 412 -8.90 2.16 5.46
C ALA A 412 -9.10 1.21 4.28
N SER A 413 -9.77 0.09 4.49
CA SER A 413 -10.22 -0.79 3.40
C SER A 413 -11.50 -0.25 2.75
N LYS A 414 -11.84 -0.73 1.53
CA LYS A 414 -13.15 -0.43 0.90
C LYS A 414 -14.31 -0.78 1.82
N ASP A 415 -14.21 -1.94 2.49
CA ASP A 415 -15.24 -2.42 3.42
C ASP A 415 -15.36 -1.55 4.68
N ASP A 416 -14.24 -1.06 5.22
CA ASP A 416 -14.24 -0.11 6.34
C ASP A 416 -15.01 1.16 5.98
N LEU A 417 -14.71 1.75 4.81
CA LEU A 417 -15.37 2.96 4.33
C LEU A 417 -16.85 2.72 4.04
N ARG A 418 -17.19 1.62 3.38
CA ARG A 418 -18.58 1.26 3.07
C ARG A 418 -19.37 1.08 4.36
N ASN A 419 -18.89 0.24 5.26
CA ASN A 419 -19.57 -0.05 6.53
C ASN A 419 -19.78 1.20 7.38
N GLU A 420 -18.84 2.13 7.39
CA GLU A 420 -18.95 3.38 8.14
C GLU A 420 -19.99 4.33 7.52
N LEU A 421 -19.97 4.46 6.20
CA LEU A 421 -20.89 5.34 5.48
C LEU A 421 -22.33 4.79 5.43
N GLU A 422 -22.51 3.47 5.44
CA GLU A 422 -23.82 2.82 5.46
C GLU A 422 -24.44 2.76 6.86
N LYS A 423 -23.61 2.58 7.91
CA LYS A 423 -24.10 2.57 9.30
C LYS A 423 -24.48 3.95 9.81
N ALA A 424 -23.97 5.02 9.22
CA ALA A 424 -24.34 6.38 9.58
C ALA A 424 -25.82 6.64 9.20
N ALA A 425 -26.56 7.25 10.10
CA ALA A 425 -27.99 7.57 9.85
C ALA A 425 -28.18 8.50 8.66
N ASP A 426 -27.23 9.41 8.41
CA ASP A 426 -27.07 10.20 7.18
C ASP A 426 -25.56 10.39 6.94
N PHE A 427 -25.15 10.68 5.71
CA PHE A 427 -23.74 10.84 5.32
C PHE A 427 -22.99 11.87 6.17
N ASP A 428 -23.68 12.90 6.65
CA ASP A 428 -23.13 13.98 7.50
C ASP A 428 -22.83 13.54 8.95
N GLN A 429 -23.32 12.37 9.37
CA GLN A 429 -23.01 11.76 10.67
C GLN A 429 -21.79 10.86 10.62
N SER A 430 -21.33 10.49 9.43
CA SER A 430 -20.19 9.60 9.24
C SER A 430 -18.88 10.22 9.79
N CYS A 431 -17.96 9.36 10.25
CA CYS A 431 -16.66 9.84 10.72
C CYS A 431 -15.84 10.43 9.58
N ILE A 432 -16.01 9.93 8.35
CA ILE A 432 -15.34 10.45 7.15
C ILE A 432 -15.78 11.89 6.86
N PHE A 433 -17.07 12.16 6.90
CA PHE A 433 -17.56 13.52 6.74
C PHE A 433 -17.02 14.46 7.84
N LYS A 434 -17.02 14.01 9.09
CA LYS A 434 -16.47 14.80 10.20
C LYS A 434 -14.98 15.10 10.00
N MET A 435 -14.21 14.12 9.53
CA MET A 435 -12.77 14.24 9.32
C MET A 435 -12.44 15.20 8.16
N ILE A 436 -13.17 15.11 7.05
CA ILE A 436 -12.89 15.87 5.82
C ILE A 436 -13.56 17.24 5.85
N TYR A 437 -14.86 17.27 6.22
CA TYR A 437 -15.66 18.48 6.18
C TYR A 437 -15.64 19.27 7.48
N GLU A 438 -16.04 18.67 8.60
CA GLU A 438 -16.18 19.41 9.86
C GLU A 438 -14.85 19.86 10.43
N ALA A 439 -13.85 18.97 10.51
CA ALA A 439 -12.57 19.27 11.13
C ALA A 439 -11.74 20.27 10.31
N GLU A 440 -11.77 20.20 8.98
CA GLU A 440 -10.90 20.99 8.13
C GLU A 440 -11.66 22.09 7.38
N PHE A 441 -12.66 21.75 6.59
CA PHE A 441 -13.41 22.74 5.81
C PHE A 441 -14.41 23.53 6.66
N GLY A 442 -15.00 22.90 7.70
CA GLY A 442 -15.98 23.48 8.62
C GLY A 442 -15.37 24.33 9.74
N THR A 443 -14.10 24.15 10.09
CA THR A 443 -13.46 24.76 11.27
C THR A 443 -12.59 25.96 10.88
N TYR A 444 -12.56 27.00 11.75
CA TYR A 444 -11.67 28.13 11.55
C TYR A 444 -10.21 27.72 11.79
N GLY A 445 -9.32 28.06 10.85
CA GLY A 445 -7.91 27.64 10.88
C GLY A 445 -7.66 26.25 10.30
N GLY A 446 -8.70 25.49 9.98
CA GLY A 446 -8.57 24.22 9.25
C GLY A 446 -8.13 24.44 7.82
N SER A 447 -7.46 23.43 7.26
CA SER A 447 -6.96 23.43 5.89
C SER A 447 -7.80 22.48 5.04
N PRO A 448 -8.66 22.97 4.15
CA PRO A 448 -9.57 22.13 3.38
C PRO A 448 -8.84 21.18 2.45
N TYR A 449 -9.32 19.93 2.37
CA TYR A 449 -8.84 18.98 1.36
C TYR A 449 -9.20 19.49 -0.03
N SER A 450 -8.23 19.49 -0.92
CA SER A 450 -8.39 19.93 -2.31
C SER A 450 -8.63 18.77 -3.27
N LEU A 451 -8.18 17.58 -2.88
CA LEU A 451 -8.31 16.33 -3.64
C LEU A 451 -8.45 15.17 -2.66
N LEU A 452 -9.29 14.21 -2.99
CA LEU A 452 -9.38 12.91 -2.34
C LEU A 452 -8.96 11.83 -3.32
N LEU A 453 -8.05 10.96 -2.92
CA LEU A 453 -7.55 9.84 -3.73
C LEU A 453 -7.92 8.53 -3.05
N GLY A 454 -8.64 7.67 -3.77
CA GLY A 454 -8.91 6.29 -3.37
C GLY A 454 -7.94 5.34 -4.06
N GLY A 455 -7.08 4.65 -3.29
CA GLY A 455 -6.25 3.55 -3.78
C GLY A 455 -7.07 2.29 -4.06
N TYR A 456 -8.29 2.45 -4.56
CA TYR A 456 -9.26 1.38 -4.82
C TYR A 456 -9.66 1.36 -6.27
N GLU A 457 -10.17 0.21 -6.70
CA GLU A 457 -10.80 0.02 -7.99
C GLU A 457 -12.29 -0.23 -7.80
N PHE A 458 -13.10 0.34 -8.68
CA PHE A 458 -14.55 0.26 -8.60
C PHE A 458 -15.11 -0.50 -9.80
N ASP A 459 -15.98 -1.46 -9.50
CA ASP A 459 -16.78 -2.18 -10.48
C ASP A 459 -18.26 -1.77 -10.42
N HIS A 460 -19.14 -2.52 -11.11
CA HIS A 460 -20.58 -2.27 -11.11
C HIS A 460 -21.31 -3.00 -9.98
N SER A 461 -20.60 -3.63 -9.03
CA SER A 461 -21.23 -4.32 -7.92
C SER A 461 -22.04 -3.36 -7.04
N PRO A 462 -23.17 -3.79 -6.47
CA PRO A 462 -24.00 -2.94 -5.62
C PRO A 462 -23.23 -2.35 -4.43
N ASN A 463 -22.25 -3.09 -3.90
CA ASN A 463 -21.40 -2.65 -2.80
C ASN A 463 -20.50 -1.47 -3.21
N ASP A 464 -19.88 -1.58 -4.37
CA ASP A 464 -19.02 -0.54 -4.92
C ASP A 464 -19.83 0.70 -5.31
N MET A 465 -21.00 0.50 -5.90
CA MET A 465 -21.90 1.59 -6.27
C MET A 465 -22.45 2.32 -5.03
N SER A 466 -22.76 1.59 -3.95
CA SER A 466 -23.17 2.19 -2.67
C SER A 466 -22.04 3.05 -2.08
N LEU A 467 -20.82 2.51 -2.02
CA LEU A 467 -19.65 3.24 -1.54
C LEU A 467 -19.40 4.49 -2.38
N LEU A 468 -19.39 4.35 -3.71
CA LEU A 468 -19.11 5.46 -4.64
C LEU A 468 -20.15 6.58 -4.48
N ARG A 469 -21.44 6.27 -4.38
CA ARG A 469 -22.51 7.25 -4.12
C ARG A 469 -22.31 7.98 -2.79
N ASN A 470 -21.90 7.28 -1.75
CA ASN A 470 -21.74 7.86 -0.42
C ASN A 470 -20.47 8.71 -0.29
N ILE A 471 -19.34 8.26 -0.84
CA ILE A 471 -18.10 9.05 -0.85
C ILE A 471 -18.25 10.32 -1.71
N THR A 472 -19.02 10.22 -2.81
CA THR A 472 -19.35 11.38 -3.66
C THR A 472 -20.07 12.48 -2.88
N LYS A 473 -20.98 12.13 -1.96
CA LYS A 473 -21.68 13.12 -1.12
C LYS A 473 -20.69 13.86 -0.22
N VAL A 474 -19.71 13.17 0.33
CA VAL A 474 -18.65 13.79 1.15
C VAL A 474 -17.76 14.67 0.29
N ALA A 475 -17.31 14.18 -0.88
CA ALA A 475 -16.47 14.92 -1.83
C ALA A 475 -17.15 16.21 -2.32
N ALA A 476 -18.42 16.12 -2.72
CA ALA A 476 -19.22 17.28 -3.14
C ALA A 476 -19.41 18.30 -2.01
N SER A 477 -19.66 17.84 -0.78
CA SER A 477 -19.83 18.72 0.37
C SER A 477 -18.56 19.50 0.71
N ALA A 478 -17.41 18.84 0.64
CA ALA A 478 -16.11 19.44 0.94
C ALA A 478 -15.51 20.21 -0.26
N HIS A 479 -16.11 20.18 -1.43
CA HIS A 479 -15.51 20.63 -2.69
C HIS A 479 -14.13 19.99 -2.93
N ALA A 480 -13.99 18.71 -2.67
CA ALA A 480 -12.77 17.94 -2.84
C ALA A 480 -13.06 16.75 -3.77
N PRO A 481 -12.77 16.85 -5.08
CA PRO A 481 -13.01 15.76 -6.01
C PRO A 481 -12.33 14.46 -5.55
N PHE A 482 -13.03 13.33 -5.73
CA PHE A 482 -12.54 11.99 -5.42
C PHE A 482 -12.06 11.32 -6.71
N ILE A 483 -10.80 10.89 -6.73
CA ILE A 483 -10.20 10.15 -7.84
C ILE A 483 -9.92 8.73 -7.38
N ALA A 484 -10.30 7.76 -8.21
CA ALA A 484 -10.00 6.34 -8.00
C ALA A 484 -9.80 5.65 -9.36
N ALA A 485 -9.63 4.33 -9.40
CA ALA A 485 -9.59 3.61 -10.67
C ALA A 485 -10.89 2.87 -10.97
N ALA A 486 -11.14 2.67 -12.26
CA ALA A 486 -12.12 1.72 -12.72
C ALA A 486 -11.51 0.32 -12.70
N ALA A 487 -12.26 -0.68 -12.23
CA ALA A 487 -11.88 -2.08 -12.35
C ALA A 487 -12.21 -2.62 -13.75
N PRO A 488 -11.48 -3.61 -14.28
CA PRO A 488 -11.83 -4.30 -15.54
C PRO A 488 -13.26 -4.86 -15.51
N GLY A 489 -13.71 -5.33 -14.35
CA GLY A 489 -15.07 -5.84 -14.11
C GLY A 489 -16.18 -4.85 -14.45
N LEU A 490 -15.94 -3.54 -14.39
CA LEU A 490 -16.88 -2.51 -14.80
C LEU A 490 -17.19 -2.56 -16.32
N PHE A 491 -16.27 -3.15 -17.09
CA PHE A 491 -16.40 -3.38 -18.54
C PHE A 491 -16.76 -4.84 -18.88
N GLY A 492 -17.08 -5.65 -17.87
CA GLY A 492 -17.32 -7.08 -18.05
C GLY A 492 -16.08 -7.87 -18.49
N LEU A 493 -14.88 -7.36 -18.14
CA LEU A 493 -13.60 -7.94 -18.49
C LEU A 493 -12.89 -8.44 -17.24
N ASP A 494 -12.06 -9.49 -17.41
CA ASP A 494 -11.21 -9.98 -16.32
C ASP A 494 -9.94 -9.12 -16.15
N SER A 495 -9.49 -8.47 -17.25
CA SER A 495 -8.27 -7.68 -17.31
C SER A 495 -8.36 -6.67 -18.46
N PHE A 496 -7.66 -5.54 -18.36
CA PHE A 496 -7.67 -4.49 -19.39
C PHE A 496 -6.93 -4.87 -20.68
N ASP A 497 -6.11 -5.92 -20.69
CA ASP A 497 -5.51 -6.45 -21.94
C ASP A 497 -6.58 -6.77 -22.99
N LYS A 498 -7.79 -7.10 -22.56
CA LYS A 498 -8.95 -7.40 -23.39
C LYS A 498 -9.76 -6.17 -23.83
N LEU A 499 -9.43 -4.96 -23.32
CA LEU A 499 -10.20 -3.73 -23.57
C LEU A 499 -10.23 -3.32 -25.07
N ALA A 500 -9.24 -3.76 -25.84
CA ALA A 500 -9.22 -3.51 -27.28
C ALA A 500 -10.21 -4.39 -28.07
N LYS A 501 -10.70 -5.51 -27.51
CA LYS A 501 -11.54 -6.51 -28.21
C LYS A 501 -12.98 -6.03 -28.47
N PRO A 502 -13.71 -5.41 -27.52
CA PRO A 502 -15.06 -4.94 -27.76
C PRO A 502 -15.08 -3.90 -28.89
N ARG A 503 -16.00 -4.07 -29.86
CA ARG A 503 -16.10 -3.15 -30.99
C ARG A 503 -16.67 -1.80 -30.59
N ASP A 504 -17.61 -1.79 -29.65
CA ASP A 504 -18.33 -0.64 -29.15
C ASP A 504 -18.56 -0.81 -27.64
N LEU A 505 -17.98 0.07 -26.84
CA LEU A 505 -18.13 0.03 -25.39
C LEU A 505 -19.47 0.65 -24.94
N SER A 506 -20.06 1.56 -25.72
CA SER A 506 -21.30 2.25 -25.33
C SER A 506 -22.46 1.28 -25.14
N GLN A 507 -22.54 0.25 -25.98
CA GLN A 507 -23.57 -0.78 -25.89
C GLN A 507 -23.52 -1.58 -24.59
N LEU A 508 -22.34 -1.74 -24.01
CA LEU A 508 -22.16 -2.45 -22.75
C LEU A 508 -22.82 -1.67 -21.61
N PHE A 509 -22.71 -0.35 -21.62
CA PHE A 509 -23.31 0.52 -20.61
C PHE A 509 -24.82 0.77 -20.78
N GLU A 510 -25.41 0.31 -21.89
CA GLU A 510 -26.86 0.29 -22.09
C GLU A 510 -27.53 -0.97 -21.50
N SER A 511 -26.73 -1.93 -21.02
CA SER A 511 -27.25 -3.17 -20.44
C SER A 511 -27.96 -2.92 -19.09
N PRO A 512 -28.97 -3.73 -18.72
CA PRO A 512 -29.66 -3.61 -17.44
C PRO A 512 -28.74 -3.75 -16.22
N GLU A 513 -27.64 -4.47 -16.34
CA GLU A 513 -26.65 -4.68 -15.29
C GLU A 513 -25.95 -3.37 -14.91
N MET A 514 -25.84 -2.44 -15.86
CA MET A 514 -25.24 -1.12 -15.66
C MET A 514 -26.22 -0.02 -15.22
N ALA A 515 -27.46 -0.37 -14.91
CA ALA A 515 -28.51 0.60 -14.54
C ALA A 515 -28.10 1.47 -13.35
N GLU A 516 -27.46 0.90 -12.33
CA GLU A 516 -27.00 1.64 -11.16
C GLU A 516 -25.86 2.62 -11.50
N TRP A 517 -24.95 2.22 -12.38
CA TRP A 517 -23.89 3.09 -12.89
C TRP A 517 -24.46 4.28 -13.68
N VAL A 518 -25.42 4.00 -14.57
CA VAL A 518 -26.09 5.05 -15.36
C VAL A 518 -26.87 6.00 -14.45
N GLU A 519 -27.58 5.50 -13.43
CA GLU A 519 -28.24 6.32 -12.43
C GLU A 519 -27.26 7.21 -11.66
N PHE A 520 -26.14 6.66 -11.25
CA PHE A 520 -25.08 7.41 -10.58
C PHE A 520 -24.55 8.54 -11.47
N ARG A 521 -24.25 8.26 -12.73
CA ARG A 521 -23.78 9.26 -13.70
C ARG A 521 -24.75 10.42 -13.91
N ASN A 522 -26.07 10.17 -13.82
CA ASN A 522 -27.11 11.19 -13.96
C ASN A 522 -27.23 12.11 -12.74
N SER A 523 -26.60 11.78 -11.61
CA SER A 523 -26.59 12.64 -10.43
C SER A 523 -25.72 13.88 -10.64
N GLU A 524 -26.07 15.02 -10.04
CA GLU A 524 -25.26 16.24 -10.17
C GLU A 524 -23.94 16.12 -9.44
N ASP A 525 -23.90 15.37 -8.36
CA ASP A 525 -22.72 15.23 -7.51
C ASP A 525 -21.68 14.29 -8.13
N SER A 526 -22.04 13.43 -9.09
CA SER A 526 -21.10 12.54 -9.80
C SER A 526 -19.96 13.28 -10.52
N ARG A 527 -20.10 14.60 -10.76
CA ARG A 527 -19.00 15.45 -11.23
C ARG A 527 -17.80 15.53 -10.28
N TYR A 528 -18.00 15.16 -9.02
CA TYR A 528 -16.93 15.10 -8.03
C TYR A 528 -16.22 13.74 -7.98
N VAL A 529 -16.49 12.85 -8.93
CA VAL A 529 -15.81 11.55 -9.05
C VAL A 529 -15.14 11.43 -10.41
N ALA A 530 -13.89 11.02 -10.42
CA ALA A 530 -13.15 10.68 -11.63
C ALA A 530 -12.54 9.27 -11.47
N LEU A 531 -12.74 8.42 -12.47
CA LEU A 531 -12.20 7.07 -12.52
C LEU A 531 -11.15 6.96 -13.61
N ALA A 532 -9.91 6.64 -13.22
CA ALA A 532 -8.78 6.48 -14.12
C ALA A 532 -8.63 5.01 -14.55
N LEU A 533 -8.11 4.79 -15.74
CA LEU A 533 -7.77 3.47 -16.31
C LEU A 533 -6.72 3.66 -17.43
N PRO A 534 -6.10 2.57 -17.94
CA PRO A 534 -5.97 1.24 -17.41
C PRO A 534 -4.94 1.18 -16.28
N HIS A 535 -4.62 -0.01 -15.82
CA HIS A 535 -3.52 -0.19 -14.87
C HIS A 535 -2.17 0.22 -15.48
N VAL A 536 -1.24 0.56 -14.59
CA VAL A 536 0.13 1.02 -14.91
C VAL A 536 1.13 0.06 -14.33
N LEU A 537 2.20 -0.21 -15.05
CA LEU A 537 3.30 -1.02 -14.54
C LEU A 537 4.03 -0.26 -13.43
N LEU A 538 4.05 -0.81 -12.21
CA LEU A 538 4.68 -0.17 -11.05
C LEU A 538 6.10 -0.67 -10.77
N ARG A 539 6.45 -1.85 -11.27
CA ARG A 539 7.74 -2.48 -11.08
C ARG A 539 8.11 -3.30 -12.33
N LEU A 540 9.38 -3.24 -12.72
CA LEU A 540 9.91 -4.19 -13.68
C LEU A 540 10.00 -5.59 -13.06
N PRO A 541 9.76 -6.66 -13.84
CA PRO A 541 10.05 -8.02 -13.40
C PRO A 541 11.52 -8.16 -13.00
N TYR A 542 11.78 -8.99 -11.98
CA TYR A 542 13.14 -9.28 -11.58
C TYR A 542 13.83 -10.17 -12.62
N GLY A 543 15.07 -9.82 -12.96
CA GLY A 543 15.85 -10.56 -13.94
C GLY A 543 17.15 -9.84 -14.28
N LYS A 544 18.07 -10.59 -14.89
CA LYS A 544 19.41 -10.11 -15.23
C LYS A 544 19.38 -8.89 -16.17
N ASP A 545 18.47 -8.89 -17.13
CA ASP A 545 18.39 -7.87 -18.17
C ASP A 545 17.35 -6.77 -17.87
N SER A 546 16.66 -6.84 -16.72
CA SER A 546 15.64 -5.89 -16.31
C SER A 546 15.94 -5.27 -14.94
N ARG A 547 15.51 -5.90 -13.86
CA ARG A 547 15.77 -5.50 -12.48
C ARG A 547 16.47 -6.64 -11.75
N PRO A 548 17.79 -6.57 -11.50
CA PRO A 548 18.49 -7.62 -10.76
C PRO A 548 17.92 -7.79 -9.35
N ALA A 549 17.73 -9.03 -8.93
CA ALA A 549 17.40 -9.33 -7.55
C ALA A 549 18.69 -9.39 -6.73
N GLU A 550 18.91 -8.41 -5.85
CA GLU A 550 20.10 -8.38 -5.02
C GLU A 550 20.13 -9.56 -4.04
N GLY A 551 21.29 -10.21 -3.90
CA GLY A 551 21.51 -11.31 -2.95
C GLY A 551 20.85 -12.65 -3.30
N VAL A 552 19.97 -12.71 -4.30
CA VAL A 552 19.31 -13.94 -4.75
C VAL A 552 19.43 -14.09 -6.27
N LYS A 553 19.84 -15.27 -6.74
CA LYS A 553 19.78 -15.58 -8.19
C LYS A 553 18.32 -15.91 -8.53
N TYR A 554 17.60 -14.90 -8.96
CA TYR A 554 16.18 -15.01 -9.29
C TYR A 554 15.87 -14.30 -10.61
N GLU A 555 15.12 -14.96 -11.45
CA GLU A 555 14.53 -14.43 -12.67
C GLU A 555 13.03 -14.70 -12.61
N GLU A 556 12.24 -13.64 -12.53
CA GLU A 556 10.78 -13.69 -12.40
C GLU A 556 10.18 -14.23 -13.70
N THR A 557 9.35 -15.24 -13.61
CA THR A 557 8.73 -15.88 -14.77
C THR A 557 7.52 -15.09 -15.21
N VAL A 558 7.69 -14.32 -16.28
CA VAL A 558 6.61 -13.48 -16.89
C VAL A 558 6.20 -13.98 -18.28
N THR A 559 6.68 -15.15 -18.69
CA THR A 559 6.35 -15.78 -19.98
C THR A 559 5.42 -16.97 -19.76
N GLY A 560 4.29 -16.97 -20.45
CA GLY A 560 3.34 -18.07 -20.48
C GLY A 560 3.40 -18.86 -21.78
N GLU A 561 2.51 -19.85 -21.95
CA GLU A 561 2.45 -20.71 -23.15
C GLU A 561 2.20 -19.93 -24.45
N ASN A 562 1.52 -18.79 -24.38
CA ASN A 562 1.07 -17.99 -25.52
C ASN A 562 1.81 -16.63 -25.64
N GLY A 563 2.96 -16.48 -25.02
CA GLY A 563 3.73 -15.23 -24.99
C GLY A 563 3.89 -14.69 -23.58
N GLN A 564 3.85 -13.36 -23.40
CA GLN A 564 3.96 -12.75 -22.08
C GLN A 564 2.69 -12.96 -21.27
N ASP A 565 2.83 -13.37 -20.00
CA ASP A 565 1.73 -13.52 -19.07
C ASP A 565 1.46 -12.19 -18.36
N HIS A 566 0.40 -11.50 -18.76
CA HIS A 566 0.02 -10.21 -18.18
C HIS A 566 -0.26 -10.29 -16.68
N SER A 567 -0.71 -11.41 -16.16
CA SER A 567 -1.02 -11.58 -14.73
C SER A 567 0.22 -11.65 -13.84
N ALA A 568 1.38 -11.94 -14.44
CA ALA A 568 2.66 -12.00 -13.74
C ALA A 568 3.31 -10.63 -13.52
N PHE A 569 2.85 -9.58 -14.22
CA PHE A 569 3.36 -8.23 -14.03
C PHE A 569 2.67 -7.54 -12.85
N LEU A 570 3.41 -6.66 -12.17
CA LEU A 570 2.84 -5.84 -11.09
C LEU A 570 2.13 -4.62 -11.65
N TRP A 571 0.85 -4.76 -11.88
CA TRP A 571 -0.03 -3.68 -12.30
C TRP A 571 -0.55 -2.88 -11.10
N GLY A 572 -0.73 -1.59 -11.27
CA GLY A 572 -1.24 -0.71 -10.23
C GLY A 572 -2.22 0.32 -10.75
N ASN A 573 -2.89 0.95 -9.82
CA ASN A 573 -3.99 1.88 -10.03
C ASN A 573 -3.52 3.18 -10.69
N ALA A 574 -4.07 3.52 -11.87
CA ALA A 574 -3.75 4.74 -12.62
C ALA A 574 -4.16 6.04 -11.88
N ALA A 575 -5.02 5.97 -10.87
CA ALA A 575 -5.40 7.14 -10.09
C ALA A 575 -4.22 7.74 -9.31
N TYR A 576 -3.23 6.92 -8.92
CA TYR A 576 -1.99 7.43 -8.33
C TYR A 576 -1.21 8.30 -9.31
N VAL A 577 -1.15 7.89 -10.57
CA VAL A 577 -0.47 8.63 -11.64
C VAL A 577 -1.19 9.94 -11.93
N MET A 578 -2.53 9.92 -11.95
CA MET A 578 -3.35 11.14 -12.12
C MET A 578 -3.18 12.09 -10.94
N ALA A 579 -3.16 11.59 -9.71
CA ALA A 579 -2.93 12.41 -8.52
C ALA A 579 -1.54 13.07 -8.56
N GLU A 580 -0.52 12.36 -9.00
CA GLU A 580 0.82 12.91 -9.19
C GLU A 580 0.82 14.04 -10.23
N ARG A 581 0.15 13.90 -11.39
CA ARG A 581 0.02 15.00 -12.37
C ARG A 581 -0.66 16.23 -11.78
N ILE A 582 -1.67 16.03 -10.92
CA ILE A 582 -2.35 17.13 -10.23
C ILE A 582 -1.43 17.83 -9.24
N THR A 583 -0.68 17.08 -8.42
CA THR A 583 0.28 17.65 -7.46
C THR A 583 1.43 18.36 -8.17
N HIS A 584 1.92 17.80 -9.28
CA HIS A 584 2.95 18.40 -10.11
C HIS A 584 2.49 19.73 -10.74
N ALA A 585 1.29 19.76 -11.31
CA ALA A 585 0.70 20.99 -11.85
C ALA A 585 0.55 22.07 -10.76
N PHE A 586 0.15 21.66 -9.55
CA PHE A 586 0.05 22.58 -8.42
C PHE A 586 1.43 23.10 -7.97
N ALA A 587 2.44 22.25 -7.92
CA ALA A 587 3.81 22.67 -7.57
C ALA A 587 4.36 23.72 -8.53
N LEU A 588 4.10 23.56 -9.85
CA LEU A 588 4.58 24.49 -10.88
C LEU A 588 3.78 25.78 -10.97
N TYR A 589 2.44 25.68 -10.93
CA TYR A 589 1.55 26.79 -11.29
C TYR A 589 0.70 27.30 -10.13
N HIS A 590 0.70 26.66 -8.97
CA HIS A 590 -0.20 26.86 -7.82
C HIS A 590 -1.70 26.61 -8.16
N TRP A 591 -1.98 26.10 -9.35
CA TRP A 591 -3.28 25.71 -9.86
C TRP A 591 -3.20 24.34 -10.53
N THR A 592 -4.35 23.72 -10.70
CA THR A 592 -4.47 22.34 -11.20
C THR A 592 -5.20 22.28 -12.55
N ALA A 593 -5.10 23.33 -13.35
CA ALA A 593 -5.73 23.39 -14.68
C ALA A 593 -4.95 22.60 -15.74
N ALA A 594 -3.62 22.53 -15.61
CA ALA A 594 -2.71 21.89 -16.56
C ALA A 594 -2.43 20.45 -16.17
N ILE A 595 -3.37 19.52 -16.47
CA ILE A 595 -3.29 18.09 -16.10
C ILE A 595 -3.63 17.14 -17.25
N ARG A 596 -3.81 17.66 -18.49
CA ARG A 596 -4.22 16.86 -19.66
C ARG A 596 -3.50 17.33 -20.92
N GLY A 597 -3.33 16.38 -21.86
CA GLY A 597 -2.56 16.62 -23.08
C GLY A 597 -1.06 16.67 -22.84
N VAL A 598 -0.27 16.47 -23.88
CA VAL A 598 1.21 16.44 -23.77
C VAL A 598 1.74 17.81 -23.33
N GLU A 599 1.36 18.88 -24.03
CA GLU A 599 1.78 20.25 -23.71
C GLU A 599 1.01 20.84 -22.53
N GLY A 600 -0.14 20.30 -22.20
CA GLY A 600 -1.01 20.77 -21.12
C GLY A 600 -0.79 20.07 -19.77
N GLY A 601 0.35 19.40 -19.53
CA GLY A 601 0.75 18.83 -18.24
C GLY A 601 0.23 17.43 -17.96
N GLY A 602 -0.46 16.79 -18.90
CA GLY A 602 -0.94 15.40 -18.77
C GLY A 602 0.10 14.34 -19.14
N LEU A 603 1.30 14.74 -19.57
CA LEU A 603 2.39 13.82 -19.91
C LEU A 603 2.98 13.20 -18.65
N VAL A 604 3.09 11.88 -18.65
CA VAL A 604 3.67 11.06 -17.61
C VAL A 604 4.97 10.48 -18.12
N ASP A 605 6.08 10.84 -17.47
CA ASP A 605 7.42 10.38 -17.81
C ASP A 605 7.92 9.36 -16.80
N GLY A 606 8.89 8.51 -17.25
CA GLY A 606 9.64 7.63 -16.37
C GLY A 606 8.80 6.48 -15.80
N LEU A 607 7.78 6.02 -16.52
CA LEU A 607 7.12 4.76 -16.22
C LEU A 607 8.05 3.58 -16.54
N PRO A 608 8.00 2.49 -15.75
CA PRO A 608 8.77 1.29 -16.05
C PRO A 608 8.40 0.71 -17.43
N VAL A 609 9.40 0.35 -18.22
CA VAL A 609 9.23 -0.26 -19.54
C VAL A 609 9.98 -1.57 -19.58
N TYR A 610 9.26 -2.66 -19.80
CA TYR A 610 9.85 -3.97 -19.92
C TYR A 610 10.09 -4.31 -21.40
N THR A 611 11.33 -4.68 -21.72
CA THR A 611 11.72 -5.12 -23.05
C THR A 611 12.12 -6.60 -23.03
N TYR A 612 11.70 -7.34 -24.03
CA TYR A 612 12.01 -8.76 -24.17
C TYR A 612 12.32 -9.10 -25.64
N ARG A 613 13.01 -10.21 -25.84
CA ARG A 613 13.25 -10.76 -27.18
C ARG A 613 12.22 -11.85 -27.48
N ASP A 614 11.64 -11.80 -28.66
CA ASP A 614 10.76 -12.86 -29.12
C ASP A 614 11.55 -14.04 -29.74
N ALA A 615 10.84 -15.07 -30.19
CA ALA A 615 11.43 -16.25 -30.81
C ALA A 615 12.20 -15.95 -32.12
N ALA A 616 12.02 -14.77 -32.72
CA ALA A 616 12.75 -14.28 -33.90
C ALA A 616 13.92 -13.36 -33.52
N ASP A 617 14.29 -13.28 -32.23
CA ASP A 617 15.31 -12.39 -31.65
C ASP A 617 15.05 -10.89 -31.88
N LEU A 618 13.78 -10.53 -32.13
CA LEU A 618 13.36 -9.14 -32.22
C LEU A 618 13.08 -8.58 -30.84
N VAL A 619 13.56 -7.35 -30.58
CA VAL A 619 13.29 -6.66 -29.34
C VAL A 619 11.86 -6.11 -29.36
N ASN A 620 11.03 -6.63 -28.49
CA ASN A 620 9.68 -6.18 -28.24
C ASN A 620 9.60 -5.43 -26.90
N MET A 621 8.61 -4.55 -26.78
CA MET A 621 8.39 -3.73 -25.60
C MET A 621 6.97 -3.94 -25.08
N ILE A 622 6.86 -4.20 -23.78
CA ILE A 622 5.56 -4.12 -23.10
C ILE A 622 5.24 -2.67 -22.81
N CYS A 623 4.01 -2.31 -23.14
CA CYS A 623 3.44 -1.01 -22.85
C CYS A 623 3.51 -0.70 -21.32
N PRO A 624 3.90 0.49 -20.90
CA PRO A 624 3.87 0.87 -19.49
C PRO A 624 2.46 0.91 -18.88
N THR A 625 1.43 0.91 -19.73
CA THR A 625 0.04 0.68 -19.36
C THR A 625 -0.37 -0.73 -19.76
N GLU A 626 -1.30 -1.36 -19.03
CA GLU A 626 -1.74 -2.74 -19.26
C GLU A 626 -2.24 -2.99 -20.70
N VAL A 627 -2.77 -1.95 -21.34
CA VAL A 627 -3.20 -1.97 -22.75
C VAL A 627 -2.85 -0.65 -23.44
N ALA A 628 -2.48 -0.72 -24.70
CA ALA A 628 -2.33 0.47 -25.53
C ALA A 628 -3.71 0.98 -25.99
N ILE A 629 -4.08 2.18 -25.54
CA ILE A 629 -5.36 2.82 -25.86
C ILE A 629 -5.16 3.68 -27.12
N THR A 630 -6.00 3.45 -28.14
CA THR A 630 -6.03 4.25 -29.36
C THR A 630 -6.89 5.50 -29.17
N ASP A 631 -6.65 6.56 -29.97
CA ASP A 631 -7.41 7.83 -29.92
C ASP A 631 -8.93 7.62 -29.98
N ARG A 632 -9.40 6.70 -30.83
CA ARG A 632 -10.81 6.36 -30.91
C ARG A 632 -11.32 5.78 -29.58
N ARG A 633 -10.56 4.88 -28.97
CA ARG A 633 -10.93 4.22 -27.72
C ARG A 633 -10.86 5.20 -26.55
N GLU A 634 -9.88 6.09 -26.55
CA GLU A 634 -9.76 7.16 -25.56
C GLU A 634 -11.00 8.07 -25.59
N LYS A 635 -11.40 8.53 -26.79
CA LYS A 635 -12.60 9.35 -26.95
C LYS A 635 -13.86 8.64 -26.45
N GLU A 636 -14.03 7.36 -26.79
CA GLU A 636 -15.15 6.54 -26.34
C GLU A 636 -15.18 6.42 -24.81
N LEU A 637 -14.04 6.17 -24.18
CA LEU A 637 -13.90 6.11 -22.72
C LEU A 637 -14.18 7.46 -22.06
N ASN A 638 -13.66 8.56 -22.61
CA ASN A 638 -13.89 9.90 -22.11
C ASN A 638 -15.38 10.28 -22.17
N ASP A 639 -16.09 9.94 -23.26
CA ASP A 639 -17.54 10.18 -23.37
C ASP A 639 -18.34 9.28 -22.40
N LEU A 640 -17.82 8.11 -22.06
CA LEU A 640 -18.37 7.23 -21.03
C LEU A 640 -18.04 7.68 -19.58
N GLY A 641 -17.26 8.75 -19.39
CA GLY A 641 -16.96 9.32 -18.08
C GLY A 641 -15.74 8.73 -17.37
N PHE A 642 -14.79 8.22 -18.15
CA PHE A 642 -13.51 7.68 -17.66
C PHE A 642 -12.34 8.52 -18.15
N ILE A 643 -11.27 8.54 -17.36
CA ILE A 643 -10.02 9.20 -17.72
C ILE A 643 -9.00 8.15 -18.12
N ALA A 644 -8.68 8.09 -19.40
CA ALA A 644 -7.79 7.10 -19.95
C ALA A 644 -6.34 7.61 -20.00
N LEU A 645 -5.41 6.77 -19.53
CA LEU A 645 -3.97 6.95 -19.69
C LEU A 645 -3.52 6.26 -20.98
N CYS A 646 -3.14 7.04 -21.97
CA CYS A 646 -2.75 6.57 -23.29
C CYS A 646 -1.23 6.45 -23.39
N ASN A 647 -0.73 5.31 -23.83
CA ASN A 647 0.69 5.10 -24.05
C ASN A 647 1.19 5.83 -25.31
N CYS A 648 2.34 6.46 -25.24
CA CYS A 648 3.07 6.99 -26.38
C CYS A 648 3.88 5.87 -27.04
N LYS A 649 3.47 5.46 -28.23
CA LYS A 649 4.05 4.29 -28.94
C LYS A 649 5.58 4.37 -29.06
N GLY A 650 6.28 3.32 -28.60
CA GLY A 650 7.73 3.19 -28.71
C GLY A 650 8.51 3.98 -27.66
N THR A 651 7.87 4.49 -26.64
CA THR A 651 8.48 5.23 -25.53
C THR A 651 8.00 4.72 -24.18
N GLY A 652 8.71 5.08 -23.10
CA GLY A 652 8.25 4.88 -21.71
C GLY A 652 7.33 5.99 -21.20
N GLN A 653 6.71 6.73 -22.10
CA GLN A 653 5.82 7.85 -21.78
C GLN A 653 4.37 7.46 -21.98
N ALA A 654 3.50 8.07 -21.19
CA ALA A 654 2.06 8.00 -21.38
C ALA A 654 1.44 9.38 -21.13
N ALA A 655 0.21 9.61 -21.59
CA ALA A 655 -0.44 10.90 -21.40
C ALA A 655 -1.94 10.75 -21.12
N PHE A 656 -2.47 11.60 -20.27
CA PHE A 656 -3.90 11.77 -20.08
C PHE A 656 -4.42 12.82 -21.07
N PHE A 657 -5.23 12.41 -22.04
CA PHE A 657 -5.85 13.33 -22.98
C PHE A 657 -7.24 13.76 -22.54
N GLY A 658 -8.04 12.84 -22.05
CA GLY A 658 -9.37 13.09 -21.50
C GLY A 658 -9.33 13.70 -20.10
N GLY A 659 -10.44 14.23 -19.68
CA GLY A 659 -10.60 14.80 -18.33
C GLY A 659 -12.04 14.77 -17.85
N GLN A 660 -12.91 13.99 -18.50
CA GLN A 660 -14.31 13.89 -18.11
C GLN A 660 -14.44 13.13 -16.79
N THR A 661 -15.23 13.71 -15.87
CA THR A 661 -15.63 13.00 -14.64
C THR A 661 -16.70 11.95 -14.92
N ALA A 662 -17.09 11.17 -13.93
CA ALA A 662 -18.17 10.17 -14.10
C ALA A 662 -19.53 10.77 -14.45
N ASN A 663 -19.70 12.10 -14.38
CA ASN A 663 -20.95 12.78 -14.66
C ASN A 663 -21.36 12.66 -16.13
N LEU A 664 -22.64 12.36 -16.36
CA LEU A 664 -23.24 12.43 -17.67
C LEU A 664 -23.77 13.85 -17.89
N PRO A 665 -23.18 14.66 -18.80
CA PRO A 665 -23.63 16.02 -19.06
C PRO A 665 -25.08 16.04 -19.55
N ARG A 666 -25.90 16.91 -18.96
CA ARG A 666 -27.29 17.09 -19.42
C ARG A 666 -27.31 17.61 -20.84
N GLN A 667 -28.21 17.09 -21.66
CA GLN A 667 -28.42 17.55 -22.99
C GLN A 667 -29.48 18.65 -23.03
N TYR A 668 -29.18 19.73 -23.73
CA TYR A 668 -30.02 20.90 -23.95
C TYR A 668 -30.28 21.10 -25.44
N ILE A 669 -31.24 21.94 -25.79
CA ILE A 669 -31.58 22.25 -27.16
C ILE A 669 -30.49 23.10 -27.84
N SER A 670 -29.74 23.91 -27.08
CA SER A 670 -28.69 24.78 -27.58
C SER A 670 -27.32 24.08 -27.53
N ASP A 671 -26.56 24.11 -28.59
CA ASP A 671 -25.20 23.58 -28.69
C ASP A 671 -24.25 24.26 -27.68
N GLU A 672 -24.43 25.56 -27.45
CA GLU A 672 -23.65 26.33 -26.48
C GLU A 672 -23.94 25.82 -25.04
N ALA A 673 -25.20 25.51 -24.73
CA ALA A 673 -25.56 24.95 -23.43
C ALA A 673 -25.01 23.53 -23.26
N ASN A 674 -24.99 22.71 -24.31
CA ASN A 674 -24.38 21.37 -24.29
C ASN A 674 -22.86 21.44 -24.08
N ALA A 675 -22.18 22.37 -24.77
CA ALA A 675 -20.75 22.60 -24.58
C ALA A 675 -20.44 23.02 -23.11
N ASN A 676 -21.23 23.94 -22.56
CA ASN A 676 -21.08 24.37 -21.16
C ASN A 676 -21.36 23.23 -20.19
N ALA A 677 -22.36 22.38 -20.44
CA ALA A 677 -22.64 21.21 -19.61
C ALA A 677 -21.48 20.21 -19.65
N LYS A 678 -20.90 19.95 -20.82
CA LYS A 678 -19.73 19.07 -20.96
C LYS A 678 -18.52 19.64 -20.20
N LEU A 679 -18.21 20.92 -20.37
CA LEU A 679 -17.12 21.59 -19.66
C LEU A 679 -17.29 21.56 -18.14
N SER A 680 -18.52 21.75 -17.65
CA SER A 680 -18.81 21.73 -16.22
C SER A 680 -18.63 20.35 -15.55
N GLY A 681 -18.54 19.28 -16.36
CA GLY A 681 -18.27 17.91 -15.94
C GLY A 681 -16.79 17.52 -16.04
N MET A 682 -15.89 18.40 -16.44
CA MET A 682 -14.48 18.06 -16.60
C MET A 682 -13.68 18.31 -15.32
N LEU A 683 -12.82 17.36 -14.96
CA LEU A 683 -12.01 17.38 -13.75
C LEU A 683 -11.16 18.65 -13.58
N PRO A 684 -10.44 19.18 -14.60
CA PRO A 684 -9.68 20.43 -14.46
C PRO A 684 -10.53 21.60 -14.00
N TYR A 685 -11.75 21.71 -14.53
CA TYR A 685 -12.67 22.80 -14.19
C TYR A 685 -13.30 22.63 -12.80
N ILE A 686 -13.60 21.37 -12.41
CA ILE A 686 -14.11 21.06 -11.07
C ILE A 686 -13.04 21.34 -10.02
N LEU A 687 -11.78 20.97 -10.25
CA LEU A 687 -10.65 21.28 -9.38
C LEU A 687 -10.47 22.79 -9.21
N ALA A 688 -10.48 23.54 -10.31
CA ALA A 688 -10.35 25.00 -10.27
C ALA A 688 -11.53 25.65 -9.52
N ALA A 689 -12.78 25.28 -9.85
CA ALA A 689 -13.96 25.80 -9.17
C ALA A 689 -13.98 25.48 -7.67
N SER A 690 -13.62 24.26 -7.30
CA SER A 690 -13.49 23.81 -5.91
C SER A 690 -12.45 24.64 -5.15
N ARG A 691 -11.32 24.90 -5.78
CA ARG A 691 -10.26 25.70 -5.19
C ARG A 691 -10.70 27.16 -4.95
N PHE A 692 -11.40 27.78 -5.91
CA PHE A 692 -11.99 29.10 -5.74
C PHE A 692 -13.03 29.11 -4.61
N ALA A 693 -13.86 28.08 -4.50
CA ALA A 693 -14.81 27.94 -3.39
C ALA A 693 -14.11 27.87 -2.04
N HIS A 694 -13.00 27.15 -1.92
CA HIS A 694 -12.17 27.11 -0.70
C HIS A 694 -11.63 28.50 -0.34
N TYR A 695 -11.03 29.21 -1.28
CA TYR A 695 -10.50 30.57 -1.06
C TYR A 695 -11.60 31.53 -0.63
N ILE A 696 -12.71 31.56 -1.36
CA ILE A 696 -13.85 32.44 -1.03
C ILE A 696 -14.35 32.15 0.38
N LYS A 697 -14.52 30.87 0.75
CA LYS A 697 -14.97 30.49 2.11
C LYS A 697 -13.98 30.96 3.18
N VAL A 698 -12.69 30.82 2.99
CA VAL A 698 -11.67 31.24 3.96
C VAL A 698 -11.62 32.76 4.04
N ILE A 699 -11.61 33.47 2.91
CA ILE A 699 -11.64 34.93 2.84
C ILE A 699 -12.89 35.46 3.54
N MET A 700 -14.04 34.90 3.16
CA MET A 700 -15.30 35.34 3.72
C MET A 700 -15.40 35.02 5.21
N ARG A 701 -14.87 33.95 5.71
CA ARG A 701 -14.79 33.60 7.11
C ARG A 701 -13.94 34.61 7.92
N LYS A 702 -12.89 35.16 7.34
CA LYS A 702 -12.09 36.23 7.94
C LYS A 702 -12.81 37.57 8.04
N LYS A 703 -13.87 37.78 7.27
CA LYS A 703 -14.65 39.02 7.22
C LYS A 703 -15.90 39.04 8.14
N ILE A 704 -16.16 37.97 8.92
CA ILE A 704 -17.30 37.87 9.87
C ILE A 704 -17.15 38.86 11.04
N GLY A 705 -18.12 39.82 11.33
CA GLY A 705 -18.12 40.86 12.35
C GLY A 705 -17.66 42.23 11.86
N ALA A 706 -17.05 42.36 10.66
CA ALA A 706 -16.72 43.66 10.11
C ALA A 706 -17.97 44.42 9.64
N PHE A 707 -17.97 45.71 9.81
CA PHE A 707 -19.06 46.58 9.31
C PHE A 707 -18.91 46.76 7.78
N LEU A 708 -19.29 45.74 7.01
CA LEU A 708 -19.22 45.75 5.56
C LEU A 708 -20.63 45.80 4.95
N THR A 709 -20.78 46.68 3.97
CA THR A 709 -21.99 46.69 3.13
C THR A 709 -21.89 45.62 2.04
N ARG A 710 -23.03 45.21 1.49
CA ARG A 710 -23.10 44.28 0.35
C ARG A 710 -22.16 44.70 -0.79
N SER A 711 -22.20 45.96 -1.18
CA SER A 711 -21.37 46.51 -2.28
C SER A 711 -19.87 46.46 -1.97
N ASN A 712 -19.46 46.66 -0.70
CA ASN A 712 -18.07 46.56 -0.30
C ASN A 712 -17.56 45.10 -0.37
N ILE A 713 -18.39 44.13 0.04
CA ILE A 713 -18.07 42.68 -0.07
C ILE A 713 -17.94 42.30 -1.54
N GLU A 714 -18.88 42.73 -2.37
CA GLU A 714 -18.86 42.42 -3.80
C GLU A 714 -17.63 43.03 -4.50
N ALA A 715 -17.31 44.27 -4.22
CA ALA A 715 -16.11 44.94 -4.75
C ALA A 715 -14.82 44.25 -4.30
N TYR A 716 -14.73 43.89 -3.03
CA TYR A 716 -13.57 43.18 -2.48
C TYR A 716 -13.34 41.83 -3.14
N LEU A 717 -14.39 41.00 -3.25
CA LEU A 717 -14.30 39.69 -3.88
C LEU A 717 -13.96 39.78 -5.36
N ASN A 718 -14.55 40.74 -6.07
CA ASN A 718 -14.23 40.96 -7.50
C ASN A 718 -12.79 41.46 -7.71
N THR A 719 -12.27 42.34 -6.82
CA THR A 719 -10.87 42.76 -6.86
C THR A 719 -9.92 41.59 -6.60
N TRP A 720 -10.26 40.72 -5.66
CA TRP A 720 -9.46 39.52 -5.37
C TRP A 720 -9.46 38.52 -6.55
N ILE A 721 -10.63 38.17 -7.11
CA ILE A 721 -10.70 37.15 -8.16
C ILE A 721 -10.09 37.65 -9.48
N ALA A 722 -10.13 38.97 -9.72
CA ALA A 722 -9.51 39.58 -10.92
C ALA A 722 -8.00 39.33 -11.01
N GLN A 723 -7.31 39.06 -9.89
CA GLN A 723 -5.89 38.72 -9.87
C GLN A 723 -5.57 37.39 -10.57
N TYR A 724 -6.56 36.52 -10.78
CA TYR A 724 -6.43 35.21 -11.42
C TYR A 724 -7.01 35.21 -12.85
N VAL A 725 -7.39 36.35 -13.36
CA VAL A 725 -7.97 36.51 -14.71
C VAL A 725 -6.91 36.97 -15.68
N LEU A 726 -6.76 36.25 -16.79
CA LEU A 726 -5.89 36.58 -17.91
C LEU A 726 -6.77 36.80 -19.16
N LEU A 727 -6.75 38.01 -19.73
CA LEU A 727 -7.55 38.39 -20.90
C LEU A 727 -6.87 38.05 -22.22
N ASP A 728 -5.55 37.74 -22.20
CA ASP A 728 -4.80 37.44 -23.43
C ASP A 728 -4.96 35.97 -23.80
N ASP A 729 -5.73 35.73 -24.86
CA ASP A 729 -5.95 34.40 -25.40
C ASP A 729 -4.70 33.80 -26.12
N ASN A 730 -3.71 34.64 -26.45
CA ASN A 730 -2.48 34.22 -27.13
C ASN A 730 -1.32 33.95 -26.15
N ALA A 731 -1.52 34.15 -24.88
CA ALA A 731 -0.50 33.87 -23.87
C ALA A 731 -0.05 32.38 -23.90
N ALA A 732 1.21 32.13 -23.52
CA ALA A 732 1.76 30.78 -23.42
C ALA A 732 0.96 29.90 -22.44
N GLN A 733 0.98 28.57 -22.65
CA GLN A 733 0.22 27.61 -21.83
C GLN A 733 0.58 27.70 -20.35
N GLU A 734 1.85 27.90 -20.03
CA GLU A 734 2.35 28.08 -18.65
C GLU A 734 1.74 29.28 -17.93
N VAL A 735 1.59 30.39 -18.67
CA VAL A 735 0.95 31.60 -18.16
C VAL A 735 -0.54 31.36 -17.91
N LYS A 736 -1.23 30.71 -18.85
CA LYS A 736 -2.64 30.33 -18.68
C LYS A 736 -2.85 29.35 -17.53
N ALA A 737 -1.90 28.44 -17.30
CA ALA A 737 -1.92 27.53 -16.17
C ALA A 737 -1.80 28.26 -14.82
N SER A 738 -0.99 29.32 -14.76
CA SER A 738 -0.83 30.18 -13.57
C SER A 738 -1.99 31.14 -13.35
N TYR A 739 -2.73 31.52 -14.41
CA TYR A 739 -3.92 32.38 -14.37
C TYR A 739 -5.11 31.61 -14.99
N PRO A 740 -5.77 30.76 -14.24
CA PRO A 740 -6.69 29.76 -14.80
C PRO A 740 -7.98 30.32 -15.37
N LEU A 741 -8.28 31.62 -15.13
CA LEU A 741 -9.54 32.22 -15.53
C LEU A 741 -9.37 33.18 -16.71
N ARG A 742 -10.27 33.08 -17.68
CA ARG A 742 -10.46 34.08 -18.74
C ARG A 742 -11.36 35.20 -18.29
N ALA A 743 -12.39 34.92 -17.53
CA ALA A 743 -13.30 35.91 -16.95
C ALA A 743 -13.84 35.38 -15.61
N ALA A 744 -14.08 36.30 -14.70
CA ALA A 744 -14.75 35.97 -13.45
C ALA A 744 -15.56 37.16 -12.94
N GLN A 745 -16.68 36.89 -12.33
CA GLN A 745 -17.54 37.87 -11.69
C GLN A 745 -18.23 37.27 -10.48
N ILE A 746 -18.25 38.01 -9.40
CA ILE A 746 -18.95 37.65 -8.19
C ILE A 746 -20.06 38.68 -7.94
N SER A 747 -21.28 38.22 -7.83
CA SER A 747 -22.43 39.03 -7.43
C SER A 747 -22.89 38.65 -6.04
N VAL A 748 -23.18 39.63 -5.21
CA VAL A 748 -23.61 39.43 -3.84
C VAL A 748 -25.05 39.92 -3.68
N THR A 749 -25.91 39.06 -3.18
CA THR A 749 -27.35 39.37 -2.95
C THR A 749 -27.69 39.21 -1.49
N ASP A 750 -28.62 40.01 -1.01
CA ASP A 750 -29.19 39.86 0.35
C ASP A 750 -30.02 38.59 0.45
N VAL A 751 -29.97 37.94 1.60
CA VAL A 751 -30.84 36.77 1.88
C VAL A 751 -32.16 37.27 2.46
N PRO A 752 -33.30 37.07 1.77
CA PRO A 752 -34.58 37.51 2.26
C PRO A 752 -34.89 36.96 3.68
N GLY A 753 -35.30 37.84 4.60
CA GLY A 753 -35.65 37.46 5.95
C GLY A 753 -34.49 37.29 6.93
N SER A 754 -33.26 37.50 6.52
CA SER A 754 -32.06 37.38 7.35
C SER A 754 -31.15 38.60 7.21
N PRO A 755 -31.43 39.72 7.89
CA PRO A 755 -30.58 40.93 7.80
C PRO A 755 -29.13 40.63 8.19
N GLY A 756 -28.21 41.15 7.35
CA GLY A 756 -26.74 40.89 7.52
C GLY A 756 -26.26 39.56 6.97
N SER A 757 -27.15 38.77 6.36
CA SER A 757 -26.78 37.55 5.63
C SER A 757 -26.77 37.82 4.12
N TYR A 758 -25.67 37.44 3.46
CA TYR A 758 -25.47 37.63 2.04
C TYR A 758 -25.24 36.30 1.32
N LYS A 759 -25.69 36.19 0.09
CA LYS A 759 -25.42 35.07 -0.82
C LYS A 759 -24.52 35.56 -1.93
N ALA A 760 -23.34 34.97 -2.07
CA ALA A 760 -22.45 35.20 -3.19
C ALA A 760 -22.70 34.19 -4.30
N THR A 761 -22.94 34.67 -5.52
CA THR A 761 -22.99 33.86 -6.73
C THR A 761 -21.71 34.15 -7.52
N VAL A 762 -20.95 33.12 -7.78
CA VAL A 762 -19.65 33.21 -8.46
C VAL A 762 -19.80 32.71 -9.87
N PHE A 763 -19.55 33.57 -10.83
CA PHE A 763 -19.40 33.21 -12.22
C PHE A 763 -17.93 33.14 -12.57
N ILE A 764 -17.47 31.97 -13.03
CA ILE A 764 -16.08 31.74 -13.47
C ILE A 764 -16.09 31.15 -14.88
N LYS A 765 -15.20 31.67 -15.72
CA LYS A 765 -14.96 31.17 -17.05
C LYS A 765 -13.48 30.83 -17.17
N PRO A 766 -13.12 29.55 -17.07
CA PRO A 766 -11.74 29.11 -17.27
C PRO A 766 -11.29 29.29 -18.71
N HIS A 767 -9.97 29.22 -18.97
CA HIS A 767 -9.46 29.14 -20.33
C HIS A 767 -9.90 27.83 -20.98
N PHE A 768 -10.33 27.90 -22.23
CA PHE A 768 -10.69 26.72 -23.00
C PHE A 768 -9.43 25.93 -23.36
N GLN A 769 -9.51 24.63 -23.18
CA GLN A 769 -8.52 23.68 -23.69
C GLN A 769 -9.06 23.08 -25.00
N LEU A 770 -8.16 22.77 -25.93
CA LEU A 770 -8.53 22.12 -27.19
C LEU A 770 -9.05 20.70 -26.88
N GLU A 771 -10.30 20.41 -27.30
CA GLU A 771 -10.94 19.11 -27.15
C GLU A 771 -10.79 18.25 -28.39
N GLU A 772 -11.05 18.83 -29.57
CA GLU A 772 -11.05 18.11 -30.82
C GLU A 772 -10.66 19.06 -31.99
N LEU A 773 -9.86 18.55 -32.91
CA LEU A 773 -9.48 19.25 -34.13
C LEU A 773 -9.96 18.45 -35.34
N THR A 774 -10.98 18.96 -36.05
CA THR A 774 -11.40 18.40 -37.33
C THR A 774 -10.61 19.06 -38.45
N THR A 775 -9.73 18.33 -39.11
CA THR A 775 -8.92 18.86 -40.21
C THR A 775 -9.48 18.42 -41.56
N SER A 776 -9.84 19.36 -42.42
CA SER A 776 -10.13 19.08 -43.82
C SER A 776 -8.93 19.44 -44.69
N ILE A 777 -8.40 18.47 -45.42
CA ILE A 777 -7.29 18.68 -46.36
C ILE A 777 -7.87 18.89 -47.74
N ARG A 778 -7.68 20.07 -48.30
CA ARG A 778 -8.05 20.38 -49.71
C ARG A 778 -6.81 20.22 -50.57
N LEU A 779 -6.77 19.14 -51.33
CA LEU A 779 -5.74 18.96 -52.37
C LEU A 779 -6.15 19.75 -53.62
N VAL A 780 -5.35 20.73 -54.02
CA VAL A 780 -5.49 21.44 -55.29
C VAL A 780 -4.42 20.84 -56.22
N ALA A 781 -4.87 20.04 -57.21
CA ALA A 781 -4.02 19.60 -58.30
C ALA A 781 -4.10 20.60 -59.42
N ASP A 782 -3.01 21.30 -59.72
CA ASP A 782 -2.89 22.06 -60.95
C ASP A 782 -2.77 21.08 -62.12
N LEU A 783 -3.78 21.02 -62.96
CA LEU A 783 -3.70 20.30 -64.22
C LEU A 783 -2.71 21.02 -65.11
N PRO A 784 -1.72 20.32 -65.70
CA PRO A 784 -0.82 20.92 -66.69
C PRO A 784 -1.68 21.45 -67.86
N LYS A 785 -1.52 22.72 -68.13
CA LYS A 785 -2.12 23.32 -69.34
C LYS A 785 -1.44 22.66 -70.54
N GLY A 786 -2.22 21.91 -71.33
CA GLY A 786 -1.81 21.35 -72.58
C GLY A 786 -1.52 22.38 -73.62
#